data_024e4f1a1964c1219ce1f2758dba1e74
#
_entry.id   024e4f1a1964c1219ce1f2758dba1e74
#
_cell.length_a   1.000
_cell.length_b   1.000
_cell.length_c   1.000
_cell.angle_alpha   90.00
_cell.angle_beta   90.00
_cell.angle_gamma   90.00
#
_symmetry.space_group_name_H-M   'P 1'
#
loop_
_entity.id
_entity.type
_entity.pdbx_description
1 polymer ?
#
loop_
_entity_poly.entity_id
_entity_poly.type
_entity_poly.pdbx_seq_one_letter_code
_entity_poly.pdbx_strand_id
1 'polypeptide(L)'
;MPEKCRSLTLDSRCARWTLWAVLFMMFWLSTTVAVRAQMEDRGDISRELAAAKAEWFARAADRATDPSTNQMSYDATYYLLDLEIDPATDTISGTVTMHADVVVGPLTTADVDLYDNMTVDGVTCGDSVAGFTHADDLLSVTLDRSYAEGETFTLDITYHGTPSASEGAFAFDSYGGEDMIWSLSEPYGGRTWWPSKDYPLDKPDSADIWITVPDNLIVASNGTLRETVDNGGTLTYRWHEGYPIATYLVSVAIHPYTVFSDYYVYAPGDSMEIRHYVFPAHYDDVQENYAKVPDMIATFAGLYGEYPFIEEKYGHAEFTWGGGMEHQTITSLGGWGEYLIVHELAHMWWGDMITCHTFNHIWLNEGFAVYSEALWAESAYGWEAYKEQMGYGKYLGGGTIYVPDEELMDWGRIFDMNLTYNKASWVPHMLRGVVGDSLFFEILETYYGSVHQYGSATTEEFRDLCEQVTGRDFDRFFQQWIYEEGYPVYRAQWDAQPAKAGYEIDLTIDQLQTNVVFQMPIQVTVTTTAGETTLVVEDSLATQEYTLVVDDEPVNVELDREEWILRIVVDEIAGATFDRGVLVVNGVYWAAYGAEITSAYEDSIFAGTVPFSFWDCFGEPSGGYSSALPEPLGHGPVPADTVKQFSSVVWVGNNYGGDLAHWYDSPILGYLNAGGNLLLMTRMGQDFVYDALRSYLGIQWAEARENTTRKATSTHPDLVDMPRTDTQSYNAVFDTSAVGGESTVLFVQENIFAVPRGLGVWRDPPEGGTEREDGAEFVFLSGRPYRYEHEPMRANTDVILRDFFGEPYVVAEVEDAEGWIGRVGLSQNFPNPFNPVTTIRFELPAALDVRLSVFDVRGREVAVIAEGRMCAGSHAGVWDGRNDNGHAVASGVYWYRLEAAGKTLSRKMVLLK
;
A
#
# COMPACT_ATOMS: atom_id res chain seq x y z
N MET A 1 -68.52 -37.07 19.29
CA MET A 1 -68.64 -35.87 20.14
C MET A 1 -67.35 -35.20 20.18
N PRO A 2 -67.23 -33.90 19.88
CA PRO A 2 -66.12 -33.34 19.16
C PRO A 2 -64.92 -32.93 20.03
N GLU A 3 -63.73 -33.18 19.48
CA GLU A 3 -62.44 -32.76 19.94
C GLU A 3 -62.30 -31.24 19.85
N LYS A 4 -61.72 -30.65 20.89
CA LYS A 4 -61.33 -29.23 20.90
C LYS A 4 -59.89 -29.05 20.38
N CYS A 5 -59.73 -28.52 19.19
CA CYS A 5 -58.50 -27.89 18.77
C CYS A 5 -58.16 -26.70 19.67
N ARG A 6 -57.01 -26.73 20.36
CA ARG A 6 -56.38 -25.53 20.98
C ARG A 6 -55.50 -24.82 19.96
N SER A 7 -55.89 -23.63 19.57
CA SER A 7 -55.03 -22.71 18.85
C SER A 7 -53.93 -22.18 19.76
N LEU A 8 -52.66 -22.42 19.37
CA LEU A 8 -51.49 -21.76 19.94
C LEU A 8 -51.40 -20.33 19.36
N THR A 9 -51.78 -19.35 20.17
CA THR A 9 -51.46 -17.96 19.86
C THR A 9 -49.98 -17.69 20.21
N LEU A 10 -49.15 -17.51 19.21
CA LEU A 10 -47.80 -17.00 19.39
C LEU A 10 -47.83 -15.59 19.98
N ASP A 11 -47.14 -15.41 21.10
CA ASP A 11 -47.04 -14.16 21.85
C ASP A 11 -46.31 -13.11 20.99
N SER A 12 -47.02 -12.05 20.64
CA SER A 12 -46.56 -10.95 19.78
C SER A 12 -45.34 -10.17 20.34
N ARG A 13 -44.93 -10.48 21.57
CA ARG A 13 -43.75 -9.89 22.20
C ARG A 13 -42.45 -10.62 21.81
N CYS A 14 -42.45 -11.95 21.68
CA CYS A 14 -41.27 -12.70 21.21
C CYS A 14 -40.93 -12.39 19.74
N ALA A 15 -41.95 -12.25 18.88
CA ALA A 15 -41.71 -11.92 17.48
C ALA A 15 -41.12 -10.51 17.25
N ARG A 16 -41.42 -9.56 18.16
CA ARG A 16 -40.82 -8.21 18.11
C ARG A 16 -39.36 -8.20 18.55
N TRP A 17 -38.98 -8.98 19.55
CA TRP A 17 -37.59 -9.06 20.01
C TRP A 17 -36.69 -9.77 19.00
N THR A 18 -37.17 -10.82 18.34
CA THR A 18 -36.41 -11.46 17.23
C THR A 18 -36.30 -10.57 16.02
N LEU A 19 -37.29 -9.77 15.67
CA LEU A 19 -37.21 -8.84 14.56
C LEU A 19 -36.24 -7.68 14.86
N TRP A 20 -36.22 -7.18 16.10
CA TRP A 20 -35.23 -6.15 16.51
C TRP A 20 -33.82 -6.71 16.62
N ALA A 21 -33.62 -7.95 17.04
CA ALA A 21 -32.33 -8.60 17.07
C ALA A 21 -31.79 -8.86 15.65
N VAL A 22 -32.63 -9.26 14.71
CA VAL A 22 -32.26 -9.46 13.29
C VAL A 22 -31.99 -8.12 12.61
N LEU A 23 -32.81 -7.09 12.88
CA LEU A 23 -32.55 -5.73 12.36
C LEU A 23 -31.30 -5.11 12.97
N PHE A 24 -30.99 -5.37 14.23
CA PHE A 24 -29.76 -4.92 14.88
C PHE A 24 -28.54 -5.67 14.36
N MET A 25 -28.66 -6.99 14.13
CA MET A 25 -27.61 -7.78 13.46
C MET A 25 -27.42 -7.36 11.99
N MET A 26 -28.48 -7.09 11.24
CA MET A 26 -28.35 -6.59 9.87
C MET A 26 -27.78 -5.16 9.82
N PHE A 27 -28.10 -4.32 10.79
CA PHE A 27 -27.52 -2.98 10.91
C PHE A 27 -26.04 -3.06 11.31
N TRP A 28 -25.68 -3.97 12.22
CA TRP A 28 -24.27 -4.24 12.59
C TRP A 28 -23.48 -4.87 11.46
N LEU A 29 -24.05 -5.83 10.72
CA LEU A 29 -23.44 -6.42 9.53
C LEU A 29 -23.31 -5.39 8.39
N SER A 30 -24.31 -4.51 8.19
CA SER A 30 -24.21 -3.48 7.15
C SER A 30 -23.23 -2.36 7.51
N THR A 31 -23.09 -2.00 8.80
CA THR A 31 -22.07 -1.04 9.25
C THR A 31 -20.68 -1.65 9.21
N THR A 32 -20.49 -2.91 9.59
CA THR A 32 -19.19 -3.59 9.45
C THR A 32 -18.80 -3.81 7.99
N VAL A 33 -19.72 -4.11 7.09
CA VAL A 33 -19.43 -4.23 5.65
C VAL A 33 -19.18 -2.87 5.01
N ALA A 34 -19.88 -1.80 5.41
CA ALA A 34 -19.63 -0.46 4.92
C ALA A 34 -18.31 0.12 5.46
N VAL A 35 -18.00 -0.09 6.72
CA VAL A 35 -16.70 0.26 7.33
C VAL A 35 -15.58 -0.54 6.64
N ARG A 36 -15.79 -1.83 6.38
CA ARG A 36 -14.81 -2.66 5.69
C ARG A 36 -14.60 -2.25 4.22
N ALA A 37 -15.65 -1.88 3.50
CA ALA A 37 -15.54 -1.37 2.13
C ALA A 37 -14.86 0.01 2.05
N GLN A 38 -15.04 0.88 3.03
CA GLN A 38 -14.27 2.11 3.19
C GLN A 38 -12.81 1.84 3.60
N MET A 39 -12.55 0.82 4.41
CA MET A 39 -11.20 0.40 4.83
C MET A 39 -10.39 -0.22 3.69
N GLU A 40 -11.03 -0.90 2.75
CA GLU A 40 -10.38 -1.52 1.58
C GLU A 40 -9.92 -0.51 0.50
N ASP A 41 -10.47 0.72 0.52
CA ASP A 41 -10.09 1.84 -0.36
C ASP A 41 -8.79 2.57 0.13
N ARG A 42 -8.31 2.26 1.31
CA ARG A 42 -7.34 3.04 2.10
C ARG A 42 -5.87 2.79 1.77
N GLY A 43 -5.50 1.53 1.58
CA GLY A 43 -4.13 1.15 1.20
C GLY A 43 -3.77 1.64 -0.21
N ASP A 44 -4.77 1.97 -1.02
CA ASP A 44 -4.58 2.46 -2.38
C ASP A 44 -4.35 3.98 -2.40
N ILE A 45 -5.04 4.75 -1.54
CA ILE A 45 -4.96 6.22 -1.54
C ILE A 45 -3.57 6.69 -1.09
N SER A 46 -3.05 6.22 0.02
CA SER A 46 -1.70 6.59 0.48
C SER A 46 -0.60 6.15 -0.49
N ARG A 47 -0.78 5.01 -1.18
CA ARG A 47 0.15 4.52 -2.21
C ARG A 47 0.05 5.31 -3.51
N GLU A 48 -1.14 5.72 -3.90
CA GLU A 48 -1.34 6.61 -5.04
C GLU A 48 -0.76 7.99 -4.75
N LEU A 49 -0.87 8.46 -3.51
CA LEU A 49 -0.32 9.72 -3.04
C LEU A 49 1.21 9.76 -3.17
N ALA A 50 1.93 8.82 -2.56
CA ALA A 50 3.38 8.81 -2.63
C ALA A 50 3.89 8.48 -4.03
N ALA A 51 3.24 7.57 -4.75
CA ALA A 51 3.57 7.30 -6.15
C ALA A 51 3.32 8.52 -7.04
N ALA A 52 2.26 9.29 -6.78
CA ALA A 52 1.96 10.53 -7.47
C ALA A 52 2.95 11.64 -7.08
N LYS A 53 3.29 11.80 -5.80
CA LYS A 53 4.37 12.69 -5.34
C LYS A 53 5.69 12.31 -6.02
N ALA A 54 6.11 11.05 -5.96
CA ALA A 54 7.35 10.57 -6.57
C ALA A 54 7.40 10.73 -8.10
N GLU A 55 6.31 10.42 -8.83
CA GLU A 55 6.25 10.59 -10.29
C GLU A 55 6.18 12.07 -10.70
N TRP A 56 5.44 12.88 -9.96
CA TRP A 56 5.32 14.32 -10.18
C TRP A 56 6.67 15.02 -10.01
N PHE A 57 7.38 14.68 -8.98
CA PHE A 57 8.64 15.28 -8.60
C PHE A 57 9.87 14.69 -9.31
N ALA A 58 9.82 13.48 -9.84
CA ALA A 58 10.92 12.88 -10.62
C ALA A 58 11.33 13.69 -11.88
N ARG A 59 10.57 14.72 -12.20
CA ARG A 59 10.80 15.60 -13.35
C ARG A 59 11.72 16.79 -13.03
N ALA A 60 11.94 17.11 -11.74
CA ALA A 60 12.66 18.31 -11.31
C ALA A 60 14.10 18.06 -10.78
N ALA A 61 14.61 16.87 -10.84
CA ALA A 61 15.72 16.32 -10.06
C ALA A 61 17.15 16.69 -10.51
N ASP A 62 17.46 17.86 -11.02
CA ASP A 62 18.83 18.13 -11.55
C ASP A 62 19.56 19.33 -10.89
N ARG A 63 19.16 19.83 -9.68
CA ARG A 63 19.71 21.10 -9.15
C ARG A 63 20.03 21.07 -7.65
N ALA A 64 21.08 21.84 -7.28
CA ALA A 64 21.65 21.87 -5.94
C ALA A 64 20.65 22.29 -4.85
N THR A 65 20.57 21.52 -3.78
CA THR A 65 19.70 21.74 -2.63
C THR A 65 20.42 22.38 -1.44
N ASP A 66 21.75 22.51 -1.47
CA ASP A 66 22.50 23.09 -0.36
C ASP A 66 22.40 24.62 -0.39
N PRO A 67 22.03 25.26 0.74
CA PRO A 67 21.98 26.70 0.81
C PRO A 67 23.37 27.33 0.60
N SER A 68 23.43 28.46 -0.11
CA SER A 68 24.67 29.19 -0.30
C SER A 68 25.18 29.76 1.04
N THR A 69 26.47 30.12 1.10
CA THR A 69 27.03 30.76 2.28
C THR A 69 26.31 32.07 2.62
N ASN A 70 25.82 32.79 1.61
CA ASN A 70 25.05 34.03 1.86
C ASN A 70 23.67 33.69 2.43
N GLN A 71 22.98 32.67 1.93
CA GLN A 71 21.69 32.21 2.48
C GLN A 71 21.82 31.77 3.95
N MET A 72 22.92 31.10 4.29
CA MET A 72 23.22 30.72 5.68
C MET A 72 23.59 31.91 6.59
N SER A 73 23.73 33.10 6.04
CA SER A 73 24.15 34.29 6.80
C SER A 73 22.99 35.20 7.22
N TYR A 74 21.76 34.85 6.82
CA TYR A 74 20.55 35.56 7.24
C TYR A 74 19.40 34.60 7.52
N ASP A 75 18.47 35.07 8.31
CA ASP A 75 17.21 34.45 8.69
C ASP A 75 16.06 35.26 8.08
N ALA A 76 15.23 34.63 7.26
CA ALA A 76 14.08 35.29 6.66
C ALA A 76 12.92 35.33 7.66
N THR A 77 12.52 36.50 8.07
CA THR A 77 11.51 36.68 9.14
C THR A 77 10.11 37.01 8.64
N TYR A 78 9.99 37.49 7.39
CA TYR A 78 8.69 37.84 6.82
C TYR A 78 8.72 37.84 5.29
N TYR A 79 7.61 37.43 4.69
CA TYR A 79 7.34 37.60 3.25
C TYR A 79 5.99 38.26 3.01
N LEU A 80 5.93 39.15 2.01
CA LEU A 80 4.70 39.60 1.36
C LEU A 80 4.77 39.17 -0.12
N LEU A 81 3.87 38.30 -0.56
CA LEU A 81 3.65 37.97 -1.95
C LEU A 81 2.49 38.82 -2.48
N ASP A 82 2.77 39.91 -3.23
CA ASP A 82 1.76 40.74 -3.91
C ASP A 82 1.79 40.41 -5.41
N LEU A 83 0.97 39.44 -5.81
CA LEU A 83 1.05 38.77 -7.11
C LEU A 83 -0.26 38.88 -7.90
N GLU A 84 -0.15 39.14 -9.19
CA GLU A 84 -1.23 38.95 -10.16
C GLU A 84 -1.02 37.63 -10.92
N ILE A 85 -2.04 36.78 -10.94
CA ILE A 85 -2.07 35.49 -11.63
C ILE A 85 -3.08 35.58 -12.76
N ASP A 86 -2.59 35.52 -14.01
CA ASP A 86 -3.41 35.61 -15.22
C ASP A 86 -3.55 34.23 -15.90
N PRO A 87 -4.70 33.54 -15.75
CA PRO A 87 -4.94 32.25 -16.38
C PRO A 87 -5.04 32.35 -17.93
N ALA A 88 -5.29 33.53 -18.49
CA ALA A 88 -5.39 33.67 -19.94
C ALA A 88 -4.02 33.59 -20.65
N THR A 89 -2.95 33.85 -19.91
CA THR A 89 -1.56 33.85 -20.41
C THR A 89 -0.64 32.87 -19.66
N ASP A 90 -1.16 32.16 -18.64
CA ASP A 90 -0.43 31.26 -17.75
C ASP A 90 0.76 31.97 -17.07
N THR A 91 0.55 33.21 -16.59
CA THR A 91 1.63 34.02 -16.04
C THR A 91 1.38 34.48 -14.62
N ILE A 92 2.49 34.62 -13.88
CA ILE A 92 2.56 35.29 -12.59
C ILE A 92 3.38 36.55 -12.77
N SER A 93 2.93 37.66 -12.16
CA SER A 93 3.68 38.91 -12.09
C SER A 93 3.41 39.63 -10.77
N GLY A 94 4.41 40.31 -10.24
CA GLY A 94 4.21 41.07 -9.01
C GLY A 94 5.51 41.37 -8.27
N THR A 95 5.39 41.58 -6.98
CA THR A 95 6.53 41.89 -6.09
C THR A 95 6.48 41.01 -4.86
N VAL A 96 7.61 40.38 -4.53
CA VAL A 96 7.82 39.73 -3.24
C VAL A 96 8.70 40.62 -2.38
N THR A 97 8.19 40.96 -1.20
CA THR A 97 8.95 41.67 -0.16
C THR A 97 9.46 40.68 0.85
N MET A 98 10.76 40.63 1.12
CA MET A 98 11.40 39.78 2.12
C MET A 98 12.03 40.68 3.20
N HIS A 99 11.69 40.43 4.46
CA HIS A 99 12.47 40.93 5.60
C HIS A 99 13.38 39.84 6.10
N ALA A 100 14.63 40.17 6.41
CA ALA A 100 15.60 39.21 6.92
C ALA A 100 16.55 39.81 7.95
N ASP A 101 16.86 39.03 8.97
CA ASP A 101 17.82 39.37 10.00
C ASP A 101 19.19 38.75 9.71
N VAL A 102 20.26 39.51 9.82
CA VAL A 102 21.61 39.00 9.60
C VAL A 102 22.06 38.17 10.80
N VAL A 103 22.33 36.90 10.60
CA VAL A 103 22.79 35.97 11.64
C VAL A 103 24.32 35.78 11.62
N VAL A 104 24.97 36.02 10.47
CA VAL A 104 26.43 36.02 10.34
C VAL A 104 26.88 37.26 9.56
N GLY A 105 27.44 38.21 10.23
CA GLY A 105 27.90 39.46 9.61
C GLY A 105 29.43 39.50 9.38
N PRO A 106 29.93 40.38 8.52
CA PRO A 106 29.20 41.37 7.74
C PRO A 106 28.62 40.80 6.46
N LEU A 107 27.36 41.03 6.15
CA LEU A 107 26.67 40.62 4.93
C LEU A 107 26.59 41.76 3.94
N THR A 108 26.99 41.57 2.69
CA THR A 108 26.94 42.52 1.59
C THR A 108 26.19 42.02 0.36
N THR A 109 25.87 40.75 0.35
CA THR A 109 25.11 40.07 -0.74
C THR A 109 24.13 39.13 -0.10
N ALA A 110 22.88 39.18 -0.53
CA ALA A 110 21.88 38.20 -0.19
C ALA A 110 21.56 37.34 -1.41
N ASP A 111 21.57 36.02 -1.27
CA ASP A 111 21.17 35.09 -2.29
C ASP A 111 19.74 34.61 -2.01
N VAL A 112 18.89 34.58 -3.02
CA VAL A 112 17.48 34.16 -2.96
C VAL A 112 17.23 33.14 -4.06
N ASP A 113 16.58 32.06 -3.76
CA ASP A 113 16.26 31.03 -4.76
C ASP A 113 15.14 31.50 -5.69
N LEU A 114 15.33 31.39 -6.97
CA LEU A 114 14.32 31.65 -8.01
C LEU A 114 14.78 31.01 -9.33
N TYR A 115 13.92 30.26 -9.95
CA TYR A 115 14.25 29.60 -11.23
C TYR A 115 14.43 30.60 -12.39
N ASP A 116 15.37 30.29 -13.29
CA ASP A 116 15.76 31.11 -14.42
C ASP A 116 14.66 31.36 -15.47
N ASN A 117 13.55 30.57 -15.42
CA ASN A 117 12.38 30.82 -16.28
C ASN A 117 11.56 32.03 -15.84
N MET A 118 11.78 32.50 -14.61
CA MET A 118 11.19 33.73 -14.09
C MET A 118 12.12 34.91 -14.42
N THR A 119 11.58 35.99 -14.86
CA THR A 119 12.33 37.21 -15.19
C THR A 119 12.27 38.21 -14.04
N VAL A 120 13.39 38.59 -13.47
CA VAL A 120 13.47 39.64 -12.46
C VAL A 120 13.54 41.00 -13.17
N ASP A 121 12.53 41.85 -12.95
CA ASP A 121 12.42 43.19 -13.51
C ASP A 121 13.22 44.21 -12.75
N GLY A 122 13.37 44.03 -11.43
CA GLY A 122 14.10 44.88 -10.57
C GLY A 122 14.13 44.44 -9.14
N VAL A 123 15.13 44.87 -8.41
CA VAL A 123 15.26 44.66 -6.95
C VAL A 123 15.54 45.96 -6.26
N THR A 124 14.91 46.23 -5.10
CA THR A 124 15.29 47.27 -4.19
C THR A 124 15.76 46.69 -2.87
N CYS A 125 16.73 47.34 -2.20
CA CYS A 125 17.16 47.05 -0.86
C CYS A 125 16.84 48.30 -0.03
N GLY A 126 15.81 48.22 0.86
CA GLY A 126 15.21 49.38 1.45
C GLY A 126 14.74 50.40 0.39
N ASP A 127 15.14 51.66 0.50
CA ASP A 127 14.77 52.73 -0.47
C ASP A 127 15.67 52.77 -1.72
N SER A 128 16.62 51.84 -1.88
CA SER A 128 17.69 51.92 -2.90
C SER A 128 17.53 50.86 -3.95
N VAL A 129 17.71 51.20 -5.22
CA VAL A 129 17.79 50.22 -6.32
C VAL A 129 19.03 49.36 -6.12
N ALA A 130 18.86 48.05 -6.00
CA ALA A 130 19.94 47.12 -5.82
C ALA A 130 20.46 46.55 -7.17
N GLY A 131 21.77 46.28 -7.21
CA GLY A 131 22.37 45.52 -8.31
C GLY A 131 22.14 44.01 -8.06
N PHE A 132 21.81 43.26 -9.07
CA PHE A 132 21.60 41.82 -8.95
C PHE A 132 22.14 41.03 -10.17
N THR A 133 22.32 39.75 -9.95
CA THR A 133 22.50 38.74 -11.01
C THR A 133 21.52 37.60 -10.76
N HIS A 134 20.87 37.14 -11.83
CA HIS A 134 19.99 35.99 -11.80
C HIS A 134 20.49 34.97 -12.81
N ALA A 135 21.00 33.86 -12.30
CA ALA A 135 21.57 32.77 -13.11
C ALA A 135 21.72 31.52 -12.26
N ASP A 136 21.63 30.37 -12.91
CA ASP A 136 21.73 29.05 -12.26
C ASP A 136 20.69 28.92 -11.13
N ASP A 137 19.45 29.45 -11.35
CA ASP A 137 18.30 29.45 -10.44
C ASP A 137 18.56 30.16 -9.09
N LEU A 138 19.56 31.04 -9.08
CA LEU A 138 19.90 31.84 -7.90
C LEU A 138 19.91 33.32 -8.25
N LEU A 139 19.17 34.09 -7.46
CA LEU A 139 19.16 35.56 -7.51
C LEU A 139 20.12 36.12 -6.46
N SER A 140 21.29 36.56 -6.87
CA SER A 140 22.27 37.22 -5.96
C SER A 140 22.08 38.71 -6.01
N VAL A 141 21.70 39.29 -4.85
CA VAL A 141 21.40 40.72 -4.70
C VAL A 141 22.51 41.43 -3.93
N THR A 142 23.10 42.49 -4.51
CA THR A 142 24.05 43.34 -3.79
C THR A 142 23.27 44.29 -2.88
N LEU A 143 23.45 44.17 -1.56
CA LEU A 143 22.80 45.00 -0.57
C LEU A 143 23.28 46.48 -0.69
N ASP A 144 22.45 47.43 -0.27
CA ASP A 144 22.75 48.88 -0.31
C ASP A 144 23.93 49.29 0.57
N ARG A 145 24.22 48.48 1.58
CA ARG A 145 25.35 48.63 2.50
C ARG A 145 25.79 47.27 3.06
N SER A 146 26.86 47.31 3.82
CA SER A 146 27.23 46.14 4.65
C SER A 146 26.38 46.12 5.91
N TYR A 147 25.79 44.99 6.20
CA TYR A 147 24.96 44.70 7.39
C TYR A 147 25.75 43.89 8.42
N ALA A 148 25.75 44.32 9.69
CA ALA A 148 26.32 43.55 10.76
C ALA A 148 25.36 42.52 11.32
N GLU A 149 25.85 41.53 12.05
CA GLU A 149 25.04 40.57 12.79
C GLU A 149 23.99 41.27 13.67
N GLY A 150 22.74 40.83 13.61
CA GLY A 150 21.58 41.39 14.31
C GLY A 150 20.97 42.63 13.64
N GLU A 151 21.43 43.03 12.44
CA GLU A 151 20.77 44.09 11.67
C GLU A 151 19.78 43.44 10.68
N THR A 152 18.63 44.10 10.46
CA THR A 152 17.59 43.70 9.51
C THR A 152 17.78 44.41 8.16
N PHE A 153 17.54 43.71 7.06
CA PHE A 153 17.42 44.30 5.73
C PHE A 153 16.08 43.90 5.09
N THR A 154 15.66 44.66 4.07
CA THR A 154 14.45 44.38 3.29
C THR A 154 14.79 44.36 1.81
N LEU A 155 14.30 43.33 1.10
CA LEU A 155 14.34 43.26 -0.35
C LEU A 155 12.92 43.29 -0.90
N ASP A 156 12.70 44.17 -1.92
CA ASP A 156 11.52 44.06 -2.77
C ASP A 156 11.98 43.56 -4.15
N ILE A 157 11.48 42.40 -4.55
CA ILE A 157 11.87 41.68 -5.79
C ILE A 157 10.66 41.71 -6.72
N THR A 158 10.71 42.53 -7.77
CA THR A 158 9.67 42.60 -8.79
C THR A 158 10.05 41.66 -9.94
N TYR A 159 9.13 40.81 -10.32
CA TYR A 159 9.37 39.76 -11.31
C TYR A 159 8.12 39.38 -12.08
N HIS A 160 8.29 38.67 -13.17
CA HIS A 160 7.21 38.02 -13.92
C HIS A 160 7.73 36.74 -14.62
N GLY A 161 6.80 35.88 -14.98
CA GLY A 161 7.11 34.70 -15.77
C GLY A 161 5.98 33.69 -15.80
N THR A 162 6.24 32.57 -16.47
CA THR A 162 5.38 31.39 -16.45
C THR A 162 6.09 30.31 -15.67
N PRO A 163 5.53 29.84 -14.53
CA PRO A 163 6.05 28.67 -13.83
C PRO A 163 6.18 27.49 -14.75
N SER A 164 7.26 26.74 -14.63
CA SER A 164 7.50 25.60 -15.52
C SER A 164 6.54 24.44 -15.18
N ALA A 165 5.70 24.06 -16.12
CA ALA A 165 4.84 22.88 -15.98
C ALA A 165 5.63 21.56 -15.83
N SER A 166 6.91 21.53 -16.27
CA SER A 166 7.78 20.36 -16.10
C SER A 166 8.36 20.22 -14.69
N GLU A 167 8.35 21.30 -13.91
CA GLU A 167 8.88 21.34 -12.54
C GLU A 167 7.79 21.02 -11.49
N GLY A 168 6.54 21.00 -11.89
CA GLY A 168 5.44 20.44 -11.13
C GLY A 168 4.91 21.25 -9.95
N ALA A 169 5.61 22.26 -9.43
CA ALA A 169 5.24 22.93 -8.19
C ALA A 169 4.14 23.98 -8.32
N PHE A 170 3.77 24.39 -9.55
CA PHE A 170 2.70 25.33 -9.83
C PHE A 170 2.02 24.95 -11.14
N ALA A 171 0.71 24.84 -11.13
CA ALA A 171 -0.05 24.42 -12.30
C ALA A 171 -1.12 25.42 -12.72
N PHE A 172 -1.20 25.67 -14.05
CA PHE A 172 -2.37 26.23 -14.71
C PHE A 172 -3.11 25.07 -15.37
N ASP A 173 -4.26 24.72 -14.83
CA ASP A 173 -5.06 23.57 -15.22
C ASP A 173 -6.53 23.98 -15.41
N SER A 174 -7.43 23.03 -15.65
CA SER A 174 -8.86 23.28 -15.77
C SER A 174 -9.69 22.14 -15.19
N TYR A 175 -10.78 22.49 -14.52
CA TYR A 175 -11.75 21.52 -14.04
C TYR A 175 -13.17 21.95 -14.41
N GLY A 176 -13.97 21.05 -14.99
CA GLY A 176 -15.34 21.35 -15.40
C GLY A 176 -15.47 22.40 -16.53
N GLY A 177 -14.37 22.81 -17.14
CA GLY A 177 -14.30 23.84 -18.17
C GLY A 177 -14.02 25.24 -17.63
N GLU A 178 -13.72 25.37 -16.34
CA GLU A 178 -13.28 26.59 -15.65
C GLU A 178 -11.79 26.48 -15.30
N ASP A 179 -11.12 27.61 -15.12
CA ASP A 179 -9.70 27.64 -14.73
C ASP A 179 -9.50 27.04 -13.35
N MET A 180 -8.44 26.25 -13.22
CA MET A 180 -7.94 25.69 -11.96
C MET A 180 -6.46 25.94 -11.85
N ILE A 181 -6.05 26.74 -10.85
CA ILE A 181 -4.64 27.08 -10.64
C ILE A 181 -4.29 26.66 -9.23
N TRP A 182 -3.14 25.99 -9.05
CA TRP A 182 -2.74 25.49 -7.74
C TRP A 182 -1.22 25.37 -7.61
N SER A 183 -0.74 25.45 -6.37
CA SER A 183 0.65 25.19 -6.01
C SER A 183 0.78 23.89 -5.22
N LEU A 184 1.94 23.20 -5.37
CA LEU A 184 2.41 22.10 -4.58
C LEU A 184 3.94 22.16 -4.56
N SER A 185 4.52 22.72 -3.51
CA SER A 185 5.92 23.17 -3.51
C SER A 185 6.87 22.27 -2.73
N GLU A 186 6.40 21.19 -2.13
CA GLU A 186 7.25 20.22 -1.44
C GLU A 186 8.10 19.43 -2.47
N PRO A 187 9.40 19.13 -2.22
CA PRO A 187 10.21 19.57 -1.07
C PRO A 187 10.88 20.93 -1.26
N TYR A 188 11.21 21.36 -2.49
CA TYR A 188 11.96 22.59 -2.84
C TYR A 188 11.36 23.32 -4.03
N GLY A 189 10.05 23.33 -4.16
CA GLY A 189 9.35 23.87 -5.32
C GLY A 189 8.91 25.33 -5.16
N GLY A 190 9.03 25.95 -4.01
CA GLY A 190 8.70 27.36 -3.80
C GLY A 190 9.43 28.26 -4.80
N ARG A 191 10.72 28.03 -4.98
CA ARG A 191 11.60 28.72 -5.93
C ARG A 191 11.19 28.68 -7.39
N THR A 192 10.30 27.78 -7.76
CA THR A 192 9.85 27.62 -9.15
C THR A 192 8.84 28.69 -9.59
N TRP A 193 8.19 29.36 -8.59
CA TRP A 193 7.14 30.33 -8.87
C TRP A 193 7.24 31.64 -8.10
N TRP A 194 7.99 31.68 -6.96
CA TRP A 194 8.25 32.92 -6.20
C TRP A 194 9.63 32.95 -5.57
N PRO A 195 10.31 34.10 -5.49
CA PRO A 195 11.63 34.24 -4.89
C PRO A 195 11.57 34.05 -3.38
N SER A 196 12.33 33.04 -2.88
CA SER A 196 12.33 32.68 -1.47
C SER A 196 13.70 32.11 -1.04
N LYS A 197 13.92 31.98 0.27
CA LYS A 197 14.95 31.11 0.83
C LYS A 197 14.28 29.75 1.06
N ASP A 198 14.39 28.89 0.05
CA ASP A 198 13.54 27.71 -0.10
C ASP A 198 14.12 26.46 0.59
N TYR A 199 14.12 26.51 1.93
CA TYR A 199 14.61 25.44 2.81
C TYR A 199 13.67 25.25 4.02
N PRO A 200 13.38 24.00 4.43
CA PRO A 200 12.41 23.71 5.51
C PRO A 200 12.88 24.23 6.89
N LEU A 201 14.19 24.40 7.08
CA LEU A 201 14.75 24.87 8.35
C LEU A 201 14.56 26.39 8.59
N ASP A 202 14.29 27.15 7.51
CA ASP A 202 14.11 28.62 7.60
C ASP A 202 12.62 28.95 7.40
N LYS A 203 11.93 29.13 8.51
CA LYS A 203 10.53 29.53 8.54
C LYS A 203 10.40 31.01 8.84
N PRO A 204 9.91 31.85 7.91
CA PRO A 204 9.53 33.21 8.25
C PRO A 204 8.48 33.19 9.37
N ASP A 205 8.58 34.15 10.30
CA ASP A 205 7.67 34.30 11.45
C ASP A 205 6.21 34.51 11.01
N SER A 206 6.01 35.08 9.81
CA SER A 206 4.70 35.34 9.22
C SER A 206 4.79 35.57 7.70
N ALA A 207 3.64 35.45 7.01
CA ALA A 207 3.55 35.77 5.60
C ALA A 207 2.22 36.48 5.26
N ASP A 208 2.27 37.50 4.38
CA ASP A 208 1.12 38.06 3.70
C ASP A 208 1.07 37.52 2.26
N ILE A 209 -0.07 36.96 1.86
CA ILE A 209 -0.26 36.35 0.53
C ILE A 209 -1.42 37.11 -0.15
N TRP A 210 -1.06 38.08 -0.99
CA TRP A 210 -2.01 38.90 -1.73
C TRP A 210 -2.05 38.46 -3.17
N ILE A 211 -3.18 37.88 -3.57
CA ILE A 211 -3.34 37.30 -4.91
C ILE A 211 -4.45 38.02 -5.65
N THR A 212 -4.11 38.60 -6.79
CA THR A 212 -5.03 39.23 -7.71
C THR A 212 -5.36 38.31 -8.87
N VAL A 213 -6.67 38.06 -9.09
CA VAL A 213 -7.20 37.16 -10.12
C VAL A 213 -8.44 37.81 -10.80
N PRO A 214 -8.89 37.30 -11.96
CA PRO A 214 -10.20 37.65 -12.54
C PRO A 214 -11.34 37.51 -11.53
N ASP A 215 -12.34 38.38 -11.60
CA ASP A 215 -13.40 38.53 -10.59
C ASP A 215 -14.37 37.36 -10.49
N ASN A 216 -14.31 36.40 -11.42
CA ASN A 216 -15.06 35.14 -11.38
C ASN A 216 -14.34 34.02 -10.59
N LEU A 217 -13.09 34.23 -10.15
CA LEU A 217 -12.29 33.21 -9.44
C LEU A 217 -12.22 33.49 -7.93
N ILE A 218 -12.10 32.44 -7.16
CA ILE A 218 -11.96 32.46 -5.70
C ILE A 218 -10.57 31.90 -5.36
N VAL A 219 -9.85 32.60 -4.48
CA VAL A 219 -8.53 32.18 -4.00
C VAL A 219 -8.64 31.61 -2.59
N ALA A 220 -8.22 30.36 -2.42
CA ALA A 220 -7.94 29.77 -1.12
C ALA A 220 -6.42 29.83 -0.85
N SER A 221 -6.01 30.15 0.37
CA SER A 221 -4.61 30.24 0.78
C SER A 221 -4.46 30.09 2.31
N ASN A 222 -3.21 30.13 2.79
CA ASN A 222 -2.83 29.98 4.19
C ASN A 222 -3.37 31.11 5.09
N GLY A 223 -3.51 30.81 6.37
CA GLY A 223 -3.86 31.80 7.40
C GLY A 223 -5.29 32.32 7.29
N THR A 224 -5.49 33.59 7.60
CA THR A 224 -6.80 34.26 7.67
C THR A 224 -7.00 35.21 6.51
N LEU A 225 -8.15 35.15 5.81
CA LEU A 225 -8.54 36.15 4.83
C LEU A 225 -8.89 37.47 5.52
N ARG A 226 -8.06 38.47 5.37
CA ARG A 226 -8.21 39.80 5.99
C ARG A 226 -9.12 40.71 5.18
N GLU A 227 -9.00 40.69 3.85
CA GLU A 227 -9.74 41.61 2.94
C GLU A 227 -9.84 40.99 1.54
N THR A 228 -10.92 41.30 0.82
CA THR A 228 -11.03 41.12 -0.62
C THR A 228 -11.27 42.49 -1.25
N VAL A 229 -10.38 42.92 -2.14
CA VAL A 229 -10.42 44.22 -2.82
C VAL A 229 -10.94 44.06 -4.23
N ASP A 230 -12.02 44.78 -4.57
CA ASP A 230 -12.56 44.82 -5.94
C ASP A 230 -11.85 45.92 -6.77
N ASN A 231 -11.15 45.50 -7.84
CA ASN A 231 -10.39 46.38 -8.71
C ASN A 231 -11.16 46.71 -10.03
N GLY A 232 -12.41 46.25 -10.13
CA GLY A 232 -13.25 46.51 -11.30
C GLY A 232 -12.95 45.56 -12.49
N GLY A 233 -12.99 44.26 -12.25
CA GLY A 233 -12.75 43.19 -13.21
C GLY A 233 -11.75 42.14 -12.71
N THR A 234 -11.02 42.47 -11.62
CA THR A 234 -10.22 41.56 -10.86
C THR A 234 -10.51 41.70 -9.37
N LEU A 235 -10.21 40.66 -8.59
CA LEU A 235 -10.27 40.67 -7.13
C LEU A 235 -8.88 40.41 -6.57
N THR A 236 -8.48 41.19 -5.54
CA THR A 236 -7.28 40.88 -4.75
C THR A 236 -7.69 40.27 -3.42
N TYR A 237 -7.32 39.03 -3.19
CA TYR A 237 -7.52 38.33 -1.93
C TYR A 237 -6.28 38.55 -1.06
N ARG A 238 -6.47 39.13 0.14
CA ARG A 238 -5.38 39.43 1.09
C ARG A 238 -5.43 38.47 2.26
N TRP A 239 -4.62 37.42 2.17
CA TRP A 239 -4.43 36.43 3.21
C TRP A 239 -3.28 36.83 4.10
N HIS A 240 -3.33 36.43 5.36
CA HIS A 240 -2.29 36.62 6.36
C HIS A 240 -2.11 35.34 7.16
N GLU A 241 -0.92 34.80 7.10
CA GLU A 241 -0.43 33.72 7.92
C GLU A 241 0.41 34.28 9.04
N GLY A 242 -0.07 34.19 10.26
CA GLY A 242 0.53 34.83 11.44
C GLY A 242 1.42 33.89 12.25
N TYR A 243 1.55 32.66 11.85
CA TYR A 243 2.47 31.67 12.46
C TYR A 243 3.67 31.43 11.56
N PRO A 244 4.80 30.95 12.11
CA PRO A 244 5.92 30.50 11.29
C PRO A 244 5.53 29.45 10.27
N ILE A 245 5.94 29.65 9.02
CA ILE A 245 5.55 28.77 7.90
C ILE A 245 6.75 28.44 7.03
N ALA A 246 6.95 27.14 6.72
CA ALA A 246 7.96 26.73 5.75
C ALA A 246 7.55 27.16 4.33
N THR A 247 8.52 27.50 3.49
CA THR A 247 8.26 28.04 2.15
C THR A 247 7.49 27.08 1.26
N TYR A 248 7.69 25.79 1.41
CA TYR A 248 6.98 24.77 0.64
C TYR A 248 5.49 24.63 1.03
N LEU A 249 5.10 25.10 2.21
CA LEU A 249 3.73 25.09 2.70
C LEU A 249 2.91 26.31 2.25
N VAL A 250 3.56 27.32 1.66
CA VAL A 250 2.85 28.49 1.09
C VAL A 250 2.03 28.03 -0.12
N SER A 251 0.72 28.27 -0.07
CA SER A 251 -0.23 27.68 -1.00
C SER A 251 -1.16 28.70 -1.64
N VAL A 252 -1.47 28.44 -2.89
CA VAL A 252 -2.62 29.04 -3.59
C VAL A 252 -3.42 27.95 -4.29
N ALA A 253 -4.75 28.00 -4.15
CA ALA A 253 -5.68 27.20 -4.93
C ALA A 253 -6.80 28.11 -5.43
N ILE A 254 -7.02 28.14 -6.74
CA ILE A 254 -7.82 29.17 -7.41
C ILE A 254 -8.78 28.48 -8.39
N HIS A 255 -10.08 28.65 -8.13
CA HIS A 255 -11.16 28.10 -8.97
C HIS A 255 -12.48 28.82 -8.58
N PRO A 256 -13.56 28.81 -9.38
CA PRO A 256 -14.88 29.27 -8.92
C PRO A 256 -15.53 28.26 -7.94
N TYR A 257 -14.91 28.09 -6.77
CA TYR A 257 -15.30 27.15 -5.75
C TYR A 257 -16.71 27.36 -5.18
N THR A 258 -17.35 26.29 -4.72
CA THR A 258 -18.38 26.35 -3.68
C THR A 258 -17.70 26.39 -2.33
N VAL A 259 -18.01 27.44 -1.53
CA VAL A 259 -17.38 27.65 -0.22
C VAL A 259 -18.40 27.44 0.90
N PHE A 260 -18.03 26.67 1.92
CA PHE A 260 -18.81 26.47 3.13
C PHE A 260 -17.91 26.26 4.34
N SER A 261 -18.45 26.30 5.56
CA SER A 261 -17.66 26.17 6.78
C SER A 261 -18.33 25.26 7.80
N ASP A 262 -17.48 24.50 8.51
CA ASP A 262 -17.74 23.82 9.77
C ASP A 262 -16.96 24.52 10.90
N TYR A 263 -17.13 24.06 12.14
CA TYR A 263 -16.49 24.70 13.29
C TYR A 263 -15.98 23.65 14.28
N TYR A 264 -14.72 23.80 14.67
CA TYR A 264 -14.15 23.10 15.82
C TYR A 264 -14.37 23.93 17.10
N VAL A 265 -15.11 23.37 18.06
CA VAL A 265 -15.42 24.02 19.34
C VAL A 265 -14.44 23.54 20.40
N TYR A 266 -13.43 24.36 20.73
CA TYR A 266 -12.37 23.98 21.65
C TYR A 266 -12.63 24.46 23.09
N ALA A 267 -13.53 25.43 23.29
CA ALA A 267 -13.97 25.89 24.63
C ALA A 267 -15.43 26.38 24.59
N PRO A 268 -16.13 26.47 25.75
CA PRO A 268 -17.50 26.98 25.79
C PRO A 268 -17.60 28.43 25.29
N GLY A 269 -18.03 28.61 24.08
CA GLY A 269 -18.22 29.91 23.42
C GLY A 269 -17.09 30.27 22.44
N ASP A 270 -16.04 29.48 22.38
CA ASP A 270 -14.91 29.70 21.50
C ASP A 270 -14.83 28.56 20.46
N SER A 271 -14.65 28.92 19.19
CA SER A 271 -14.56 27.97 18.07
C SER A 271 -13.67 28.50 16.98
N MET A 272 -12.98 27.58 16.31
CA MET A 272 -12.18 27.84 15.11
C MET A 272 -13.01 27.48 13.88
N GLU A 273 -12.93 28.28 12.82
CA GLU A 273 -13.54 27.99 11.52
C GLU A 273 -12.77 26.89 10.80
N ILE A 274 -13.49 25.92 10.21
CA ILE A 274 -13.00 24.94 9.25
C ILE A 274 -13.63 25.29 7.91
N ARG A 275 -12.83 25.83 6.98
CA ARG A 275 -13.33 26.42 5.74
C ARG A 275 -12.99 25.60 4.53
N HIS A 276 -14.01 25.18 3.79
CA HIS A 276 -13.87 24.28 2.67
C HIS A 276 -14.10 24.99 1.33
N TYR A 277 -13.21 24.74 0.37
CA TYR A 277 -13.28 25.21 -1.00
C TYR A 277 -13.36 23.97 -1.91
N VAL A 278 -14.55 23.66 -2.40
CA VAL A 278 -14.80 22.43 -3.15
C VAL A 278 -15.26 22.73 -4.56
N PHE A 279 -14.95 21.86 -5.48
CA PHE A 279 -15.53 21.96 -6.82
C PHE A 279 -17.05 21.88 -6.73
N PRO A 280 -17.81 22.74 -7.46
CA PRO A 280 -19.26 22.75 -7.36
C PRO A 280 -19.92 21.39 -7.61
N ALA A 281 -19.30 20.54 -8.44
CA ALA A 281 -19.79 19.20 -8.74
C ALA A 281 -19.66 18.21 -7.57
N HIS A 282 -18.72 18.44 -6.64
CA HIS A 282 -18.40 17.51 -5.54
C HIS A 282 -19.04 17.93 -4.20
N TYR A 283 -19.81 19.03 -4.18
CA TYR A 283 -20.37 19.57 -2.93
C TYR A 283 -21.14 18.53 -2.08
N ASP A 284 -21.95 17.70 -2.72
CA ASP A 284 -22.72 16.67 -2.02
C ASP A 284 -21.85 15.46 -1.63
N ASP A 285 -20.82 15.17 -2.39
CA ASP A 285 -19.96 13.99 -2.21
C ASP A 285 -19.00 14.13 -1.01
N VAL A 286 -18.51 15.34 -0.74
CA VAL A 286 -17.57 15.61 0.35
C VAL A 286 -18.19 15.62 1.74
N GLN A 287 -19.53 15.81 1.86
CA GLN A 287 -20.23 16.12 3.12
C GLN A 287 -20.02 15.08 4.21
N GLU A 288 -20.00 13.79 3.85
CA GLU A 288 -19.92 12.71 4.84
C GLU A 288 -18.59 12.72 5.59
N ASN A 289 -17.47 12.88 4.89
CA ASN A 289 -16.15 12.84 5.51
C ASN A 289 -15.74 14.21 6.09
N TYR A 290 -16.12 15.30 5.44
CA TYR A 290 -15.82 16.64 5.98
C TYR A 290 -16.54 16.90 7.31
N ALA A 291 -17.73 16.34 7.51
CA ALA A 291 -18.43 16.43 8.80
C ALA A 291 -17.69 15.76 9.97
N LYS A 292 -16.69 14.89 9.71
CA LYS A 292 -15.88 14.24 10.75
C LYS A 292 -14.68 15.10 11.18
N VAL A 293 -14.30 16.11 10.41
CA VAL A 293 -13.09 16.91 10.65
C VAL A 293 -13.05 17.56 12.03
N PRO A 294 -14.13 18.13 12.57
CA PRO A 294 -14.12 18.63 13.94
C PRO A 294 -13.74 17.57 14.99
N ASP A 295 -14.20 16.34 14.80
CA ASP A 295 -13.90 15.22 15.70
C ASP A 295 -12.45 14.73 15.53
N MET A 296 -11.91 14.76 14.29
CA MET A 296 -10.50 14.47 14.01
C MET A 296 -9.59 15.47 14.73
N ILE A 297 -9.86 16.76 14.60
CA ILE A 297 -9.13 17.83 15.30
C ILE A 297 -9.21 17.63 16.82
N ALA A 298 -10.40 17.36 17.35
CA ALA A 298 -10.60 17.11 18.78
C ALA A 298 -9.82 15.88 19.28
N THR A 299 -9.71 14.85 18.47
CA THR A 299 -8.93 13.65 18.79
C THR A 299 -7.45 13.98 18.89
N PHE A 300 -6.88 14.63 17.90
CA PHE A 300 -5.46 14.98 17.91
C PHE A 300 -5.12 16.05 18.95
N ALA A 301 -6.01 17.02 19.16
CA ALA A 301 -5.86 17.99 20.24
C ALA A 301 -5.80 17.32 21.63
N GLY A 302 -6.58 16.23 21.81
CA GLY A 302 -6.58 15.44 23.04
C GLY A 302 -5.35 14.53 23.23
N LEU A 303 -4.67 14.14 22.14
CA LEU A 303 -3.52 13.25 22.17
C LEU A 303 -2.17 13.99 22.16
N TYR A 304 -2.09 15.12 21.49
CA TYR A 304 -0.84 15.83 21.21
C TYR A 304 -0.74 17.18 21.90
N GLY A 305 -1.86 17.88 22.03
CA GLY A 305 -1.98 19.28 22.40
C GLY A 305 -2.89 20.02 21.42
N GLU A 306 -3.37 21.19 21.79
CA GLU A 306 -4.35 21.95 21.00
C GLU A 306 -3.92 22.16 19.55
N TYR A 307 -4.91 22.32 18.63
CA TYR A 307 -4.62 22.61 17.23
C TYR A 307 -3.62 23.77 17.10
N PRO A 308 -2.48 23.59 16.44
CA PRO A 308 -1.36 24.55 16.53
C PRO A 308 -1.70 25.95 16.05
N PHE A 309 -2.58 26.07 15.05
CA PHE A 309 -2.94 27.33 14.39
C PHE A 309 -4.35 27.80 14.81
N ILE A 310 -4.70 27.63 16.08
CA ILE A 310 -6.04 27.82 16.65
C ILE A 310 -6.59 29.23 16.49
N GLU A 311 -5.73 30.26 16.42
CA GLU A 311 -6.14 31.67 16.25
C GLU A 311 -6.50 32.01 14.79
N GLU A 312 -6.34 31.05 13.86
CA GLU A 312 -6.61 31.23 12.44
C GLU A 312 -7.76 30.36 11.95
N LYS A 313 -7.46 29.32 11.21
CA LYS A 313 -8.44 28.37 10.68
C LYS A 313 -7.80 27.03 10.40
N TYR A 314 -8.62 26.05 10.10
CA TYR A 314 -8.29 24.91 9.27
C TYR A 314 -9.17 24.93 8.02
N GLY A 315 -8.86 24.14 7.00
CA GLY A 315 -9.75 23.97 5.86
C GLY A 315 -9.17 23.10 4.77
N HIS A 316 -9.96 22.95 3.71
CA HIS A 316 -9.59 22.17 2.54
C HIS A 316 -9.78 22.98 1.27
N ALA A 317 -8.88 22.82 0.29
CA ALA A 317 -9.06 23.32 -1.06
C ALA A 317 -8.91 22.16 -2.05
N GLU A 318 -9.93 21.88 -2.85
CA GLU A 318 -9.80 20.87 -3.91
C GLU A 318 -8.88 21.36 -5.03
N PHE A 319 -8.08 20.44 -5.59
CA PHE A 319 -7.23 20.66 -6.74
C PHE A 319 -7.26 19.44 -7.68
N THR A 320 -6.61 19.52 -8.83
CA THR A 320 -6.69 18.47 -9.86
C THR A 320 -5.60 17.41 -9.73
N TRP A 321 -4.66 17.56 -8.82
CA TRP A 321 -3.70 16.53 -8.53
C TRP A 321 -4.34 15.44 -7.63
N GLY A 322 -4.06 14.16 -7.93
CA GLY A 322 -4.70 13.04 -7.25
C GLY A 322 -4.02 12.66 -5.95
N GLY A 323 -4.17 13.44 -4.91
CA GLY A 323 -3.57 13.18 -3.60
C GLY A 323 -3.95 14.27 -2.61
N GLY A 324 -3.17 14.43 -1.55
CA GLY A 324 -3.26 15.53 -0.60
C GLY A 324 -1.93 16.27 -0.48
N MET A 325 -1.99 17.45 0.05
CA MET A 325 -0.83 18.25 0.44
C MET A 325 -1.17 19.04 1.69
N GLU A 326 -0.32 18.91 2.67
CA GLU A 326 -0.45 19.45 4.02
C GLU A 326 -0.27 20.97 4.12
N HIS A 327 -0.60 21.75 3.13
CA HIS A 327 -0.43 23.20 3.20
C HIS A 327 -0.98 23.78 4.51
N GLN A 328 -0.11 24.46 5.27
CA GLN A 328 -0.42 24.98 6.59
C GLN A 328 -1.75 25.72 6.63
N THR A 329 -2.66 25.33 7.51
CA THR A 329 -4.02 25.86 7.70
C THR A 329 -5.01 25.65 6.55
N ILE A 330 -4.60 25.13 5.39
CA ILE A 330 -5.44 24.92 4.20
C ILE A 330 -4.97 23.73 3.38
N THR A 331 -5.27 22.53 3.85
CA THR A 331 -4.94 21.28 3.14
C THR A 331 -5.48 21.27 1.72
N SER A 332 -4.64 20.95 0.73
CA SER A 332 -5.09 20.74 -0.65
C SER A 332 -5.43 19.27 -0.89
N LEU A 333 -6.59 18.99 -1.51
CA LEU A 333 -7.10 17.64 -1.67
C LEU A 333 -7.54 17.35 -3.12
N GLY A 334 -7.02 16.28 -3.72
CA GLY A 334 -7.50 15.72 -4.98
C GLY A 334 -8.53 14.60 -4.79
N GLY A 335 -8.91 14.33 -3.55
CA GLY A 335 -9.93 13.38 -3.14
C GLY A 335 -10.42 13.70 -1.73
N TRP A 336 -11.50 13.06 -1.30
CA TRP A 336 -12.10 13.32 0.02
C TRP A 336 -12.21 12.05 0.87
N GLY A 337 -11.28 11.11 0.70
CA GLY A 337 -11.16 9.91 1.53
C GLY A 337 -10.90 10.27 2.99
N GLU A 338 -11.54 9.58 3.93
CA GLU A 338 -11.42 9.86 5.37
C GLU A 338 -9.96 9.86 5.85
N TYR A 339 -9.17 8.87 5.45
CA TYR A 339 -7.78 8.73 5.90
C TYR A 339 -6.82 9.70 5.22
N LEU A 340 -7.10 10.09 3.97
CA LEU A 340 -6.39 11.20 3.34
C LEU A 340 -6.56 12.49 4.16
N ILE A 341 -7.80 12.80 4.54
CA ILE A 341 -8.10 13.98 5.37
C ILE A 341 -7.38 13.90 6.72
N VAL A 342 -7.39 12.71 7.36
CA VAL A 342 -6.70 12.48 8.64
C VAL A 342 -5.20 12.66 8.52
N HIS A 343 -4.59 12.10 7.46
CA HIS A 343 -3.17 12.21 7.17
C HIS A 343 -2.75 13.68 7.05
N GLU A 344 -3.38 14.40 6.14
CA GLU A 344 -3.07 15.80 5.86
C GLU A 344 -3.38 16.72 7.06
N LEU A 345 -4.40 16.41 7.86
CA LEU A 345 -4.69 17.14 9.09
C LEU A 345 -3.61 16.90 10.16
N ALA A 346 -3.10 15.67 10.27
CA ALA A 346 -2.08 15.35 11.28
C ALA A 346 -0.77 16.12 11.06
N HIS A 347 -0.46 16.45 9.81
CA HIS A 347 0.68 17.29 9.47
C HIS A 347 0.64 18.66 10.12
N MET A 348 -0.52 19.21 10.47
CA MET A 348 -0.60 20.47 11.20
C MET A 348 0.24 20.44 12.49
N TRP A 349 0.35 19.28 13.15
CA TRP A 349 1.22 19.06 14.31
C TRP A 349 2.62 18.61 13.89
N TRP A 350 2.72 17.63 12.99
CA TRP A 350 3.93 16.89 12.61
C TRP A 350 4.27 17.11 11.13
N GLY A 351 4.95 18.21 10.83
CA GLY A 351 5.26 18.68 9.47
C GLY A 351 5.14 20.20 9.36
N ASP A 352 4.04 20.77 9.82
CA ASP A 352 3.79 22.21 9.73
C ASP A 352 4.25 22.94 10.99
N MET A 353 3.74 22.57 12.16
CA MET A 353 4.20 23.20 13.40
C MET A 353 5.64 22.80 13.71
N ILE A 354 5.94 21.51 13.74
CA ILE A 354 7.32 21.00 13.88
C ILE A 354 7.70 20.33 12.56
N THR A 355 8.54 20.98 11.77
CA THR A 355 8.97 20.50 10.46
C THR A 355 10.27 19.68 10.60
N CYS A 356 10.50 18.71 9.75
CA CYS A 356 11.79 18.05 9.66
C CYS A 356 12.90 19.08 9.33
N HIS A 357 14.02 19.01 10.04
CA HIS A 357 15.13 19.98 9.88
C HIS A 357 15.69 19.99 8.44
N THR A 358 15.83 18.82 7.87
CA THR A 358 16.12 18.56 6.45
C THR A 358 15.31 17.34 6.02
N PHE A 359 15.12 17.16 4.71
CA PHE A 359 14.38 15.99 4.19
C PHE A 359 15.07 14.64 4.42
N ASN A 360 16.29 14.60 4.95
CA ASN A 360 16.85 13.37 5.53
C ASN A 360 15.97 12.80 6.67
N HIS A 361 15.30 13.69 7.42
CA HIS A 361 14.45 13.38 8.56
C HIS A 361 12.94 13.44 8.23
N ILE A 362 12.55 13.36 6.96
CA ILE A 362 11.16 13.49 6.47
C ILE A 362 10.19 12.51 7.16
N TRP A 363 10.69 11.41 7.70
CA TRP A 363 9.89 10.46 8.47
C TRP A 363 9.21 11.08 9.70
N LEU A 364 9.76 12.19 10.26
CA LEU A 364 9.16 12.94 11.36
C LEU A 364 7.86 13.63 10.93
N ASN A 365 7.71 13.93 9.64
CA ASN A 365 6.47 14.43 9.06
C ASN A 365 5.58 13.22 8.67
N GLU A 366 5.98 12.47 7.67
CA GLU A 366 5.17 11.44 7.01
C GLU A 366 4.88 10.22 7.89
N GLY A 367 5.90 9.73 8.62
CA GLY A 367 5.75 8.59 9.52
C GLY A 367 4.78 8.87 10.66
N PHE A 368 4.79 10.10 11.20
CA PHE A 368 3.85 10.54 12.22
C PHE A 368 2.45 10.76 11.64
N ALA A 369 2.33 11.29 10.42
CA ALA A 369 1.04 11.47 9.77
C ALA A 369 0.35 10.12 9.51
N VAL A 370 1.06 9.14 8.95
CA VAL A 370 0.54 7.76 8.78
C VAL A 370 0.21 7.11 10.12
N TYR A 371 1.03 7.29 11.15
CA TYR A 371 0.72 6.76 12.48
C TYR A 371 -0.53 7.41 13.10
N SER A 372 -0.76 8.69 12.82
CA SER A 372 -1.96 9.40 13.27
C SER A 372 -3.24 8.85 12.63
N GLU A 373 -3.16 8.28 11.42
CA GLU A 373 -4.27 7.55 10.82
C GLU A 373 -4.70 6.36 11.70
N ALA A 374 -3.74 5.62 12.24
CA ALA A 374 -4.02 4.51 13.15
C ALA A 374 -4.62 5.00 14.48
N LEU A 375 -4.12 6.11 15.02
CA LEU A 375 -4.68 6.70 16.24
C LEU A 375 -6.11 7.23 16.04
N TRP A 376 -6.42 7.78 14.87
CA TRP A 376 -7.79 8.11 14.50
C TRP A 376 -8.66 6.85 14.41
N ALA A 377 -8.16 5.79 13.77
CA ALA A 377 -8.86 4.51 13.68
C ALA A 377 -9.15 3.93 15.07
N GLU A 378 -8.20 4.02 16.02
CA GLU A 378 -8.39 3.63 17.42
C GLU A 378 -9.52 4.42 18.08
N SER A 379 -9.48 5.75 17.94
CA SER A 379 -10.46 6.65 18.54
C SER A 379 -11.86 6.49 17.98
N ALA A 380 -11.97 6.39 16.65
CA ALA A 380 -13.26 6.36 15.96
C ALA A 380 -13.89 4.96 15.92
N TYR A 381 -13.07 3.90 15.81
CA TYR A 381 -13.53 2.55 15.50
C TYR A 381 -12.98 1.46 16.44
N GLY A 382 -12.03 1.80 17.33
CA GLY A 382 -11.51 0.94 18.37
C GLY A 382 -10.23 0.19 17.99
N TRP A 383 -9.71 -0.59 18.95
CA TRP A 383 -8.39 -1.24 18.89
C TRP A 383 -8.17 -2.15 17.66
N GLU A 384 -9.19 -2.89 17.24
CA GLU A 384 -9.05 -3.77 16.07
C GLU A 384 -8.85 -2.95 14.78
N ALA A 385 -9.49 -1.77 14.66
CA ALA A 385 -9.28 -0.87 13.54
C ALA A 385 -7.89 -0.23 13.55
N TYR A 386 -7.36 0.06 14.75
CA TYR A 386 -5.97 0.49 14.90
C TYR A 386 -4.99 -0.56 14.37
N LYS A 387 -5.14 -1.83 14.78
CA LYS A 387 -4.27 -2.92 14.31
C LYS A 387 -4.37 -3.12 12.80
N GLU A 388 -5.58 -3.05 12.27
CA GLU A 388 -5.80 -3.16 10.83
C GLU A 388 -5.10 -2.02 10.08
N GLN A 389 -5.20 -0.78 10.56
CA GLN A 389 -4.51 0.37 9.96
C GLN A 389 -2.99 0.21 10.04
N MET A 390 -2.43 -0.21 11.17
CA MET A 390 -1.00 -0.51 11.30
C MET A 390 -0.55 -1.64 10.35
N GLY A 391 -1.41 -2.63 10.12
CA GLY A 391 -1.16 -3.73 9.19
C GLY A 391 -0.94 -3.25 7.75
N TYR A 392 -1.65 -2.21 7.29
CA TYR A 392 -1.44 -1.63 5.96
C TYR A 392 -0.05 -0.99 5.80
N GLY A 393 0.50 -0.43 6.87
CA GLY A 393 1.85 0.14 6.91
C GLY A 393 2.98 -0.87 7.15
N LYS A 394 2.69 -2.17 7.26
CA LYS A 394 3.69 -3.20 7.52
C LYS A 394 4.58 -3.43 6.30
N TYR A 395 5.83 -2.96 6.36
CA TYR A 395 6.83 -3.15 5.30
C TYR A 395 8.03 -3.93 5.82
N LEU A 396 8.27 -5.09 5.23
CA LEU A 396 9.33 -6.03 5.57
C LEU A 396 10.33 -6.18 4.40
N GLY A 397 10.66 -5.04 3.76
CA GLY A 397 11.68 -4.95 2.73
C GLY A 397 12.99 -4.33 3.23
N GLY A 398 13.94 -4.12 2.32
CA GLY A 398 15.22 -3.47 2.59
C GLY A 398 15.11 -1.94 2.59
N GLY A 399 16.21 -1.28 2.93
CA GLY A 399 16.35 0.18 2.97
C GLY A 399 16.22 0.78 4.37
N THR A 400 16.75 1.99 4.51
CA THR A 400 16.73 2.77 5.75
C THR A 400 15.59 3.77 5.73
N ILE A 401 15.06 4.14 6.88
CA ILE A 401 14.07 5.23 6.99
C ILE A 401 14.76 6.58 6.74
N TYR A 402 15.94 6.78 7.32
CA TYR A 402 16.75 7.98 7.08
C TYR A 402 17.14 8.08 5.60
N VAL A 403 16.88 9.23 4.98
CA VAL A 403 17.29 9.50 3.59
C VAL A 403 18.76 9.92 3.57
N PRO A 404 19.67 9.19 2.92
CA PRO A 404 21.08 9.57 2.83
C PRO A 404 21.29 10.89 2.08
N ASP A 405 22.36 11.64 2.41
CA ASP A 405 22.66 12.93 1.77
C ASP A 405 22.76 12.82 0.25
N GLU A 406 23.35 11.74 -0.25
CA GLU A 406 23.49 11.47 -1.68
C GLU A 406 22.18 11.17 -2.41
N GLU A 407 21.11 10.88 -1.67
CA GLU A 407 19.78 10.56 -2.20
C GLU A 407 18.75 11.69 -2.02
N LEU A 408 19.13 12.83 -1.42
CA LEU A 408 18.25 14.00 -1.25
C LEU A 408 17.78 14.63 -2.56
N MET A 409 18.45 14.33 -3.69
CA MET A 409 18.02 14.74 -5.03
C MET A 409 17.13 13.70 -5.71
N ASP A 410 16.96 12.54 -5.12
CA ASP A 410 16.02 11.52 -5.57
C ASP A 410 14.71 11.67 -4.79
N TRP A 411 13.77 12.40 -5.36
CA TRP A 411 12.48 12.62 -4.72
C TRP A 411 11.64 11.35 -4.61
N GLY A 412 11.86 10.38 -5.51
CA GLY A 412 11.32 9.04 -5.35
C GLY A 412 11.83 8.34 -4.10
N ARG A 413 13.01 8.74 -3.60
CA ARG A 413 13.57 8.24 -2.34
C ARG A 413 13.04 9.03 -1.14
N ILE A 414 12.96 10.37 -1.23
CA ILE A 414 12.39 11.19 -0.15
C ILE A 414 10.96 10.73 0.16
N PHE A 415 10.14 10.51 -0.88
CA PHE A 415 8.75 10.08 -0.76
C PHE A 415 8.58 8.58 -1.04
N ASP A 416 9.56 7.75 -0.63
CA ASP A 416 9.43 6.29 -0.74
C ASP A 416 8.31 5.80 0.18
N MET A 417 7.21 5.33 -0.41
CA MET A 417 6.02 4.86 0.31
C MET A 417 6.36 3.83 1.37
N ASN A 418 7.27 2.92 1.07
CA ASN A 418 7.57 1.80 1.95
C ASN A 418 8.46 2.19 3.13
N LEU A 419 9.37 3.14 2.92
CA LEU A 419 10.35 3.56 3.91
C LEU A 419 9.91 4.79 4.69
N THR A 420 9.57 5.87 3.97
CA THR A 420 9.26 7.18 4.57
C THR A 420 7.86 7.23 5.21
N TYR A 421 6.91 6.46 4.67
CA TYR A 421 5.52 6.39 5.16
C TYR A 421 5.30 5.12 5.98
N ASN A 422 5.31 3.96 5.35
CA ASN A 422 4.90 2.68 5.93
C ASN A 422 5.81 2.24 7.07
N LYS A 423 7.09 1.96 6.79
CA LYS A 423 8.05 1.53 7.82
C LYS A 423 8.23 2.59 8.90
N ALA A 424 8.21 3.87 8.51
CA ALA A 424 8.35 4.99 9.43
C ALA A 424 7.22 5.07 10.46
N SER A 425 5.97 4.78 10.08
CA SER A 425 4.82 4.77 11.01
C SER A 425 4.94 3.70 12.10
N TRP A 426 5.71 2.63 11.84
CA TRP A 426 5.99 1.60 12.83
C TRP A 426 6.94 2.06 13.93
N VAL A 427 7.74 3.11 13.71
CA VAL A 427 8.66 3.62 14.76
C VAL A 427 7.90 4.17 15.96
N PRO A 428 6.95 5.11 15.84
CA PRO A 428 6.12 5.55 16.97
C PRO A 428 5.24 4.43 17.53
N HIS A 429 4.73 3.50 16.71
CA HIS A 429 4.00 2.32 17.16
C HIS A 429 4.85 1.44 18.09
N MET A 430 6.07 1.09 17.65
CA MET A 430 7.01 0.30 18.47
C MET A 430 7.44 1.05 19.73
N LEU A 431 7.68 2.37 19.61
CA LEU A 431 8.00 3.19 20.79
C LEU A 431 6.87 3.15 21.82
N ARG A 432 5.60 3.26 21.39
CA ARG A 432 4.41 3.09 22.24
C ARG A 432 4.42 1.72 22.93
N GLY A 433 4.72 0.65 22.20
CA GLY A 433 4.84 -0.71 22.75
C GLY A 433 5.95 -0.84 23.80
N VAL A 434 7.09 -0.15 23.61
CA VAL A 434 8.24 -0.17 24.52
C VAL A 434 8.01 0.60 25.81
N VAL A 435 7.38 1.78 25.72
CA VAL A 435 7.23 2.68 26.88
C VAL A 435 5.86 2.57 27.54
N GLY A 436 4.86 2.10 26.83
CA GLY A 436 3.44 2.06 27.22
C GLY A 436 2.72 3.39 26.96
N ASP A 437 1.39 3.33 26.84
CA ASP A 437 0.53 4.46 26.44
C ASP A 437 0.81 5.74 27.22
N SER A 438 0.89 5.66 28.55
CA SER A 438 1.02 6.85 29.40
C SER A 438 2.29 7.66 29.10
N LEU A 439 3.43 6.98 28.95
CA LEU A 439 4.70 7.66 28.65
C LEU A 439 4.77 8.06 27.16
N PHE A 440 4.18 7.28 26.28
CA PHE A 440 4.16 7.58 24.86
C PHE A 440 3.42 8.90 24.58
N PHE A 441 2.21 9.06 25.09
CA PHE A 441 1.46 10.30 24.91
C PHE A 441 2.09 11.48 25.68
N GLU A 442 2.76 11.24 26.83
CA GLU A 442 3.57 12.26 27.52
C GLU A 442 4.76 12.72 26.64
N ILE A 443 5.39 11.81 25.89
CA ILE A 443 6.43 12.16 24.91
C ILE A 443 5.85 13.08 23.82
N LEU A 444 4.71 12.74 23.23
CA LEU A 444 4.10 13.53 22.15
C LEU A 444 3.65 14.93 22.65
N GLU A 445 3.02 15.00 23.83
CA GLU A 445 2.64 16.27 24.45
C GLU A 445 3.88 17.13 24.79
N THR A 446 4.98 16.50 25.25
CA THR A 446 6.23 17.20 25.52
C THR A 446 6.89 17.67 24.23
N TYR A 447 6.83 16.87 23.16
CA TYR A 447 7.35 17.24 21.84
C TYR A 447 6.59 18.43 21.26
N TYR A 448 5.26 18.39 21.32
CA TYR A 448 4.39 19.51 20.96
C TYR A 448 4.77 20.82 21.67
N GLY A 449 5.00 20.78 22.99
CA GLY A 449 5.34 21.95 23.79
C GLY A 449 6.84 22.25 23.90
N SER A 450 7.68 21.60 23.07
CA SER A 450 9.14 21.73 23.14
C SER A 450 9.67 23.03 22.53
N VAL A 451 10.99 23.18 22.53
CA VAL A 451 11.68 24.28 21.84
C VAL A 451 11.57 24.22 20.32
N HIS A 452 11.10 23.09 19.78
CA HIS A 452 10.90 22.86 18.34
C HIS A 452 9.53 23.36 17.85
N GLN A 453 8.64 23.76 18.77
CA GLN A 453 7.32 24.31 18.42
C GLN A 453 7.48 25.51 17.46
N TYR A 454 6.79 25.45 16.33
CA TYR A 454 6.90 26.40 15.20
C TYR A 454 8.30 26.49 14.58
N GLY A 455 9.14 25.50 14.82
CA GLY A 455 10.49 25.38 14.27
C GLY A 455 10.68 24.07 13.54
N SER A 456 11.88 23.50 13.69
CA SER A 456 12.25 22.23 13.07
C SER A 456 12.94 21.31 14.07
N ALA A 457 12.97 19.99 13.74
CA ALA A 457 13.63 18.98 14.56
C ALA A 457 14.34 17.92 13.72
N THR A 458 15.39 17.33 14.31
CA THR A 458 16.08 16.15 13.80
C THR A 458 15.61 14.88 14.53
N THR A 459 15.95 13.72 13.99
CA THR A 459 15.74 12.42 14.67
C THR A 459 16.42 12.37 16.04
N GLU A 460 17.63 12.91 16.16
CA GLU A 460 18.40 12.94 17.40
C GLU A 460 17.73 13.79 18.47
N GLU A 461 17.19 14.94 18.09
CA GLU A 461 16.48 15.83 19.02
C GLU A 461 15.18 15.20 19.53
N PHE A 462 14.45 14.49 18.67
CA PHE A 462 13.28 13.70 19.09
C PHE A 462 13.68 12.53 20.00
N ARG A 463 14.77 11.80 19.70
CA ARG A 463 15.33 10.76 20.58
C ARG A 463 15.69 11.32 21.95
N ASP A 464 16.45 12.43 21.99
CA ASP A 464 16.90 13.05 23.25
C ASP A 464 15.71 13.47 24.12
N LEU A 465 14.60 13.91 23.48
CA LEU A 465 13.35 14.21 24.17
C LEU A 465 12.70 12.95 24.73
N CYS A 466 12.66 11.84 23.99
CA CYS A 466 12.19 10.55 24.49
C CYS A 466 12.99 10.09 25.71
N GLU A 467 14.31 10.25 25.68
CA GLU A 467 15.19 9.94 26.81
C GLU A 467 14.94 10.85 28.02
N GLN A 468 14.74 12.14 27.77
CA GLN A 468 14.42 13.10 28.84
C GLN A 468 13.12 12.76 29.57
N VAL A 469 12.04 12.39 28.81
CA VAL A 469 10.74 12.06 29.38
C VAL A 469 10.77 10.75 30.14
N THR A 470 11.38 9.73 29.56
CA THR A 470 11.32 8.37 30.10
C THR A 470 12.43 8.03 31.09
N GLY A 471 13.57 8.73 31.02
CA GLY A 471 14.80 8.37 31.74
C GLY A 471 15.47 7.09 31.22
N ARG A 472 15.12 6.60 30.03
CA ARG A 472 15.67 5.43 29.34
C ARG A 472 16.59 5.85 28.21
N ASP A 473 17.52 4.98 27.83
CA ASP A 473 18.40 5.13 26.66
C ASP A 473 17.70 4.58 25.41
N PHE A 474 17.62 5.36 24.35
CA PHE A 474 17.03 5.01 23.06
C PHE A 474 18.01 5.06 21.88
N ASP A 475 19.30 5.28 22.14
CA ASP A 475 20.32 5.30 21.08
C ASP A 475 20.22 4.08 20.17
N ARG A 476 20.16 2.87 20.77
CA ARG A 476 20.07 1.64 20.00
C ARG A 476 18.73 1.50 19.27
N PHE A 477 17.61 1.92 19.87
CA PHE A 477 16.29 1.86 19.26
C PHE A 477 16.25 2.68 17.97
N PHE A 478 16.62 3.97 18.02
CA PHE A 478 16.63 4.82 16.83
C PHE A 478 17.69 4.40 15.82
N GLN A 479 18.89 3.98 16.28
CA GLN A 479 19.93 3.51 15.38
C GLN A 479 19.44 2.33 14.51
N GLN A 480 18.82 1.32 15.10
CA GLN A 480 18.42 0.10 14.39
C GLN A 480 17.17 0.29 13.51
N TRP A 481 16.26 1.19 13.89
CA TRP A 481 15.02 1.35 13.15
C TRP A 481 15.05 2.44 12.09
N ILE A 482 15.86 3.50 12.30
CA ILE A 482 15.94 4.65 11.38
C ILE A 482 17.14 4.53 10.44
N TYR A 483 18.32 4.17 10.97
CA TYR A 483 19.58 4.23 10.23
C TYR A 483 20.09 2.87 9.73
N GLU A 484 19.55 1.77 10.22
CA GLU A 484 19.90 0.42 9.78
C GLU A 484 18.76 -0.21 9.00
N GLU A 485 19.10 -1.18 8.14
CA GLU A 485 18.12 -1.88 7.31
C GLU A 485 17.60 -3.14 7.99
N GLY A 486 16.39 -3.53 7.63
CA GLY A 486 15.81 -4.82 7.99
C GLY A 486 14.88 -4.76 9.20
N TYR A 487 14.67 -5.91 9.80
CA TYR A 487 13.75 -6.19 10.90
C TYR A 487 14.12 -7.56 11.50
N PRO A 488 13.72 -7.87 12.75
CA PRO A 488 14.00 -9.17 13.35
C PRO A 488 13.10 -10.26 12.75
N VAL A 489 13.72 -11.44 12.57
CA VAL A 489 13.02 -12.69 12.22
C VAL A 489 13.20 -13.63 13.40
N TYR A 490 12.20 -13.72 14.24
CA TYR A 490 12.23 -14.50 15.47
C TYR A 490 11.78 -15.93 15.26
N ARG A 491 12.47 -16.87 15.90
CA ARG A 491 12.03 -18.24 16.11
C ARG A 491 12.03 -18.54 17.61
N ALA A 492 10.89 -18.99 18.13
CA ALA A 492 10.76 -19.43 19.51
C ALA A 492 10.83 -20.96 19.58
N GLN A 493 11.62 -21.48 20.52
CA GLN A 493 11.60 -22.88 20.93
C GLN A 493 11.44 -22.95 22.43
N TRP A 494 10.53 -23.79 22.92
CA TRP A 494 10.28 -23.90 24.35
C TRP A 494 10.01 -25.32 24.82
N ASP A 495 10.38 -25.60 26.07
CA ASP A 495 10.03 -26.80 26.79
C ASP A 495 9.56 -26.42 28.21
N ALA A 496 8.73 -27.25 28.79
CA ALA A 496 8.17 -26.94 30.12
C ALA A 496 8.25 -28.12 31.06
N GLN A 497 8.56 -27.82 32.31
CA GLN A 497 8.67 -28.82 33.36
C GLN A 497 7.97 -28.38 34.65
N PRO A 498 7.37 -29.34 35.43
CA PRO A 498 6.79 -29.01 36.71
C PRO A 498 7.85 -28.50 37.68
N ALA A 499 7.58 -27.36 38.34
CA ALA A 499 8.45 -26.76 39.35
C ALA A 499 7.86 -26.90 40.75
N LYS A 500 8.55 -26.37 41.79
CA LYS A 500 8.03 -26.39 43.15
C LYS A 500 6.73 -25.64 43.35
N ALA A 501 6.49 -24.63 42.57
CA ALA A 501 5.26 -23.87 42.45
C ALA A 501 5.04 -23.61 40.97
N GLY A 502 3.98 -24.19 40.42
CA GLY A 502 3.67 -24.04 38.98
C GLY A 502 4.60 -24.81 38.03
N TYR A 503 4.92 -24.18 36.91
CA TYR A 503 5.76 -24.72 35.82
C TYR A 503 6.88 -23.75 35.48
N GLU A 504 8.02 -24.30 35.13
CA GLU A 504 9.17 -23.60 34.59
C GLU A 504 9.23 -23.85 33.09
N ILE A 505 9.36 -22.79 32.30
CA ILE A 505 9.44 -22.82 30.84
C ILE A 505 10.85 -22.37 30.47
N ASP A 506 11.60 -23.25 29.81
CA ASP A 506 12.87 -22.93 29.17
C ASP A 506 12.54 -22.46 27.75
N LEU A 507 12.68 -21.14 27.48
CA LEU A 507 12.42 -20.50 26.22
C LEU A 507 13.73 -20.07 25.56
N THR A 508 13.94 -20.48 24.32
CA THR A 508 15.02 -19.97 23.46
C THR A 508 14.43 -19.14 22.36
N ILE A 509 14.93 -17.92 22.18
CA ILE A 509 14.60 -17.06 21.05
C ILE A 509 15.83 -16.93 20.16
N ASP A 510 15.68 -17.27 18.88
CA ASP A 510 16.69 -17.04 17.84
C ASP A 510 16.26 -15.89 16.95
N GLN A 511 17.21 -15.01 16.61
CA GLN A 511 17.09 -14.05 15.52
C GLN A 511 17.75 -14.63 14.27
N LEU A 512 16.97 -14.91 13.22
CA LEU A 512 17.41 -15.66 12.04
C LEU A 512 17.95 -14.77 10.90
N GLN A 513 17.71 -13.46 10.94
CA GLN A 513 18.28 -12.53 9.95
C GLN A 513 19.83 -12.44 10.11
N THR A 514 20.52 -12.08 9.05
CA THR A 514 22.00 -12.14 8.99
C THR A 514 22.69 -10.79 9.07
N ASN A 515 21.95 -9.67 8.99
CA ASN A 515 22.50 -8.32 8.91
C ASN A 515 22.68 -7.67 10.29
N VAL A 516 21.61 -7.45 11.01
CA VAL A 516 21.58 -6.71 12.28
C VAL A 516 20.93 -7.58 13.36
N VAL A 517 21.49 -7.59 14.58
CA VAL A 517 20.80 -8.12 15.75
C VAL A 517 20.01 -6.99 16.40
N PHE A 518 18.70 -7.13 16.41
CA PHE A 518 17.78 -6.16 16.99
C PHE A 518 17.70 -6.30 18.51
N GLN A 519 17.55 -5.19 19.20
CA GLN A 519 17.39 -5.16 20.67
C GLN A 519 15.99 -4.64 21.00
N MET A 520 15.10 -5.52 21.42
CA MET A 520 13.71 -5.18 21.71
C MET A 520 13.18 -5.91 22.94
N PRO A 521 12.34 -5.28 23.77
CA PRO A 521 11.53 -5.99 24.74
C PRO A 521 10.43 -6.74 24.00
N ILE A 522 10.43 -8.08 24.12
CA ILE A 522 9.44 -8.95 23.46
C ILE A 522 8.36 -9.37 24.45
N GLN A 523 7.11 -9.16 24.13
CA GLN A 523 6.00 -9.73 24.87
C GLN A 523 5.88 -11.24 24.58
N VAL A 524 5.89 -12.04 25.62
CA VAL A 524 5.75 -13.49 25.55
C VAL A 524 4.42 -13.86 26.20
N THR A 525 3.44 -14.24 25.40
CA THR A 525 2.13 -14.69 25.86
C THR A 525 2.15 -16.20 26.04
N VAL A 526 1.97 -16.64 27.29
CA VAL A 526 1.88 -18.05 27.65
C VAL A 526 0.42 -18.41 27.88
N THR A 527 -0.13 -19.26 27.03
CA THR A 527 -1.43 -19.89 27.24
C THR A 527 -1.26 -21.10 28.16
N THR A 528 -1.98 -21.14 29.25
CA THR A 528 -1.97 -22.26 30.19
C THR A 528 -3.32 -22.97 30.24
N THR A 529 -3.41 -24.10 30.90
CA THR A 529 -4.67 -24.82 31.12
C THR A 529 -5.74 -24.03 31.90
N ALA A 530 -5.34 -22.94 32.58
CA ALA A 530 -6.23 -22.11 33.41
C ALA A 530 -6.47 -20.70 32.84
N GLY A 531 -5.69 -20.25 31.87
CA GLY A 531 -5.79 -18.93 31.27
C GLY A 531 -4.50 -18.48 30.62
N GLU A 532 -4.38 -17.18 30.33
CA GLU A 532 -3.24 -16.59 29.67
C GLU A 532 -2.46 -15.67 30.60
N THR A 533 -1.15 -15.60 30.38
CA THR A 533 -0.23 -14.70 31.10
C THR A 533 0.76 -14.11 30.08
N THR A 534 0.92 -12.80 30.06
CA THR A 534 1.92 -12.13 29.23
C THR A 534 3.09 -11.67 30.09
N LEU A 535 4.29 -12.06 29.70
CA LEU A 535 5.57 -11.69 30.29
C LEU A 535 6.37 -10.86 29.28
N VAL A 536 7.36 -10.10 29.73
CA VAL A 536 8.27 -9.36 28.85
C VAL A 536 9.69 -9.84 29.05
N VAL A 537 10.39 -10.11 27.95
CA VAL A 537 11.80 -10.48 27.97
C VAL A 537 12.60 -9.50 27.13
N GLU A 538 13.81 -9.17 27.57
CA GLU A 538 14.73 -8.30 26.81
C GLU A 538 15.56 -9.16 25.86
N ASP A 539 15.33 -9.05 24.55
CA ASP A 539 16.07 -9.78 23.53
C ASP A 539 17.10 -8.86 22.88
N SER A 540 18.35 -9.30 22.85
CA SER A 540 19.49 -8.48 22.39
C SER A 540 20.62 -9.30 21.74
N LEU A 541 20.46 -10.62 21.62
CA LEU A 541 21.43 -11.54 21.06
C LEU A 541 20.84 -12.32 19.89
N ALA A 542 21.71 -12.83 19.02
CA ALA A 542 21.29 -13.70 17.93
C ALA A 542 20.60 -14.99 18.40
N THR A 543 20.95 -15.47 19.58
CA THR A 543 20.27 -16.55 20.32
C THR A 543 20.29 -16.20 21.78
N GLN A 544 19.16 -16.24 22.43
CA GLN A 544 19.03 -15.92 23.85
C GLN A 544 18.08 -16.88 24.55
N GLU A 545 18.48 -17.35 25.75
CA GLU A 545 17.73 -18.30 26.57
C GLU A 545 17.08 -17.59 27.75
N TYR A 546 15.86 -17.98 28.09
CA TYR A 546 15.08 -17.44 29.19
C TYR A 546 14.46 -18.58 29.99
N THR A 547 14.36 -18.42 31.30
CA THR A 547 13.58 -19.27 32.16
C THR A 547 12.38 -18.49 32.68
N LEU A 548 11.18 -18.86 32.26
CA LEU A 548 9.91 -18.24 32.67
C LEU A 548 9.20 -19.14 33.67
N VAL A 549 8.38 -18.54 34.55
CA VAL A 549 7.62 -19.29 35.55
C VAL A 549 6.15 -18.91 35.45
N VAL A 550 5.27 -19.92 35.35
CA VAL A 550 3.82 -19.77 35.33
C VAL A 550 3.16 -20.68 36.34
N ASP A 551 1.98 -20.32 36.83
CA ASP A 551 1.30 -21.08 37.91
C ASP A 551 0.69 -22.38 37.41
N ASP A 552 0.19 -22.42 36.16
CA ASP A 552 -0.51 -23.57 35.57
C ASP A 552 0.26 -24.14 34.38
N GLU A 553 -0.09 -25.36 33.97
CA GLU A 553 0.56 -26.10 32.89
C GLU A 553 0.48 -25.31 31.57
N PRO A 554 1.61 -24.93 30.96
CA PRO A 554 1.64 -24.21 29.70
C PRO A 554 1.23 -25.11 28.54
N VAL A 555 0.46 -24.54 27.62
CA VAL A 555 -0.09 -25.21 26.43
C VAL A 555 0.50 -24.61 25.18
N ASN A 556 0.75 -23.27 25.17
CA ASN A 556 1.32 -22.55 24.04
C ASN A 556 2.15 -21.34 24.52
N VAL A 557 3.14 -20.96 23.71
CA VAL A 557 3.97 -19.77 23.92
C VAL A 557 4.04 -19.00 22.60
N GLU A 558 3.61 -17.74 22.62
CA GLU A 558 3.56 -16.87 21.45
C GLU A 558 4.40 -15.63 21.71
N LEU A 559 5.19 -15.21 20.71
CA LEU A 559 5.98 -13.98 20.77
C LEU A 559 5.21 -12.84 20.15
N ASP A 560 5.15 -11.70 20.86
CA ASP A 560 4.62 -10.43 20.37
C ASP A 560 3.25 -10.56 19.68
N ARG A 561 2.32 -11.21 20.34
CA ARG A 561 0.98 -11.53 19.84
C ARG A 561 0.18 -10.29 19.42
N GLU A 562 0.38 -9.17 20.10
CA GLU A 562 -0.29 -7.90 19.84
C GLU A 562 0.42 -7.08 18.75
N GLU A 563 1.48 -7.63 18.16
CA GLU A 563 2.25 -7.05 17.03
C GLU A 563 2.88 -5.68 17.32
N TRP A 564 3.43 -5.48 18.52
CA TRP A 564 4.14 -4.26 18.86
C TRP A 564 5.47 -4.06 18.15
N ILE A 565 6.00 -5.08 17.47
CA ILE A 565 7.31 -5.05 16.81
C ILE A 565 7.12 -5.33 15.32
N LEU A 566 7.72 -4.52 14.45
CA LEU A 566 7.84 -4.81 13.04
C LEU A 566 8.76 -6.02 12.85
N ARG A 567 8.18 -7.21 12.71
CA ARG A 567 8.92 -8.48 12.77
C ARG A 567 8.27 -9.58 11.93
N ILE A 568 9.01 -10.66 11.72
CA ILE A 568 8.45 -11.98 11.39
C ILE A 568 8.67 -12.90 12.59
N VAL A 569 7.65 -13.69 12.92
CA VAL A 569 7.79 -14.86 13.79
C VAL A 569 7.69 -16.10 12.92
N VAL A 570 8.72 -16.95 12.97
CA VAL A 570 8.72 -18.23 12.27
C VAL A 570 8.06 -19.26 13.18
N ASP A 571 6.79 -19.52 12.90
CA ASP A 571 6.08 -20.59 13.57
C ASP A 571 6.61 -21.95 13.13
N GLU A 572 6.91 -22.80 14.10
CA GLU A 572 7.22 -24.19 13.80
C GLU A 572 5.93 -24.92 13.42
N ILE A 573 5.79 -25.29 12.15
CA ILE A 573 4.62 -26.03 11.68
C ILE A 573 4.79 -27.50 12.05
N ALA A 574 4.41 -27.83 13.28
CA ALA A 574 4.44 -29.21 13.78
C ALA A 574 3.29 -30.05 13.18
N GLY A 575 3.60 -31.32 12.87
CA GLY A 575 2.59 -32.28 12.45
C GLY A 575 2.00 -31.99 11.07
N ALA A 576 2.80 -31.49 10.15
CA ALA A 576 2.39 -31.32 8.75
C ALA A 576 2.03 -32.66 8.13
N THR A 577 0.89 -32.74 7.45
CA THR A 577 0.39 -33.96 6.82
C THR A 577 0.58 -33.98 5.31
N PHE A 578 0.49 -32.81 4.68
CA PHE A 578 0.62 -32.62 3.23
C PHE A 578 -0.19 -33.59 2.39
N ASP A 579 -1.41 -33.90 2.82
CA ASP A 579 -2.25 -34.92 2.23
C ASP A 579 -3.41 -34.37 1.37
N ARG A 580 -3.53 -33.04 1.24
CA ARG A 580 -4.62 -32.39 0.50
C ARG A 580 -4.22 -31.83 -0.87
N GLY A 581 -2.96 -31.97 -1.29
CA GLY A 581 -2.48 -31.46 -2.58
C GLY A 581 -2.36 -29.93 -2.59
N VAL A 582 -2.93 -29.25 -3.59
CA VAL A 582 -2.71 -27.82 -3.86
C VAL A 582 -3.74 -26.92 -3.15
N LEU A 583 -3.26 -25.86 -2.51
CA LEU A 583 -4.05 -24.73 -2.06
C LEU A 583 -3.73 -23.51 -2.94
N VAL A 584 -4.74 -22.96 -3.63
CA VAL A 584 -4.64 -21.67 -4.32
C VAL A 584 -5.12 -20.59 -3.38
N VAL A 585 -4.26 -19.60 -3.13
CA VAL A 585 -4.55 -18.45 -2.27
C VAL A 585 -4.69 -17.20 -3.15
N ASN A 586 -5.86 -16.58 -3.09
CA ASN A 586 -6.11 -15.29 -3.72
C ASN A 586 -5.70 -14.17 -2.79
N GLY A 587 -4.60 -13.48 -3.11
CA GLY A 587 -4.16 -12.24 -2.49
C GLY A 587 -4.43 -11.01 -3.38
N VAL A 588 -5.44 -11.07 -4.27
CA VAL A 588 -5.77 -9.96 -5.19
C VAL A 588 -7.17 -9.46 -4.92
N TYR A 589 -7.29 -8.16 -4.66
CA TYR A 589 -8.56 -7.53 -4.36
C TYR A 589 -9.54 -7.56 -5.54
N TRP A 590 -10.74 -8.10 -5.32
CA TRP A 590 -11.72 -8.37 -6.38
C TRP A 590 -12.25 -7.12 -7.08
N ALA A 591 -12.46 -6.03 -6.36
CA ALA A 591 -13.08 -4.83 -6.91
C ALA A 591 -12.22 -4.18 -8.00
N ALA A 592 -10.90 -4.23 -7.87
CA ALA A 592 -9.98 -3.63 -8.82
C ALA A 592 -9.83 -4.46 -10.11
N TYR A 593 -9.92 -5.81 -10.01
CA TYR A 593 -9.58 -6.73 -11.13
C TYR A 593 -10.56 -7.89 -11.29
N GLY A 594 -11.77 -7.79 -10.75
CA GLY A 594 -12.71 -8.90 -10.60
C GLY A 594 -12.97 -9.72 -11.84
N ALA A 595 -13.20 -9.09 -13.00
CA ALA A 595 -13.48 -9.82 -14.24
C ALA A 595 -12.26 -10.61 -14.75
N GLU A 596 -11.05 -10.05 -14.65
CA GLU A 596 -9.82 -10.65 -15.14
C GLU A 596 -9.39 -11.80 -14.23
N ILE A 597 -9.46 -11.60 -12.92
CA ILE A 597 -9.14 -12.59 -11.90
C ILE A 597 -10.13 -13.77 -12.01
N THR A 598 -11.44 -13.49 -12.09
CA THR A 598 -12.46 -14.51 -12.23
C THR A 598 -12.22 -15.37 -13.47
N SER A 599 -11.95 -14.75 -14.61
CA SER A 599 -11.64 -15.48 -15.85
C SER A 599 -10.40 -16.38 -15.70
N ALA A 600 -9.37 -15.88 -15.04
CA ALA A 600 -8.13 -16.63 -14.83
C ALA A 600 -8.33 -17.84 -13.89
N TYR A 601 -9.07 -17.65 -12.80
CA TYR A 601 -9.36 -18.73 -11.88
C TYR A 601 -10.33 -19.77 -12.47
N GLU A 602 -11.34 -19.34 -13.24
CA GLU A 602 -12.26 -20.23 -13.96
C GLU A 602 -11.51 -21.14 -14.95
N ASP A 603 -10.49 -20.62 -15.61
CA ASP A 603 -9.61 -21.36 -16.50
C ASP A 603 -8.58 -22.22 -15.76
N SER A 604 -8.51 -22.13 -14.44
CA SER A 604 -7.53 -22.83 -13.60
C SER A 604 -6.07 -22.56 -14.01
N ILE A 605 -5.77 -21.34 -14.51
CA ILE A 605 -4.42 -21.01 -14.98
C ILE A 605 -3.38 -20.96 -13.84
N PHE A 606 -3.82 -20.70 -12.61
CA PHE A 606 -2.96 -20.64 -11.44
C PHE A 606 -2.63 -21.98 -10.81
N ALA A 607 -3.36 -23.01 -11.19
CA ALA A 607 -3.15 -24.38 -10.73
C ALA A 607 -2.95 -25.37 -11.89
N GLY A 608 -2.89 -24.89 -13.13
CA GLY A 608 -2.78 -25.72 -14.31
C GLY A 608 -3.93 -26.70 -14.42
N THR A 609 -3.63 -28.00 -14.57
CA THR A 609 -4.62 -29.07 -14.59
C THR A 609 -4.73 -29.81 -13.26
N VAL A 610 -4.01 -29.38 -12.23
CA VAL A 610 -4.03 -30.00 -10.91
C VAL A 610 -5.26 -29.50 -10.13
N PRO A 611 -6.06 -30.38 -9.52
CA PRO A 611 -7.16 -29.99 -8.66
C PRO A 611 -6.66 -29.21 -7.45
N PHE A 612 -7.39 -28.19 -7.04
CA PHE A 612 -6.99 -27.34 -5.93
C PHE A 612 -8.14 -27.05 -4.97
N SER A 613 -7.79 -26.76 -3.72
CA SER A 613 -8.63 -26.05 -2.74
C SER A 613 -8.38 -24.56 -2.84
N PHE A 614 -9.33 -23.74 -2.40
CA PHE A 614 -9.26 -22.30 -2.56
C PHE A 614 -9.30 -21.58 -1.22
N TRP A 615 -8.50 -20.55 -1.08
CA TRP A 615 -8.50 -19.59 0.04
C TRP A 615 -8.56 -18.19 -0.54
N ASP A 616 -9.39 -17.31 0.02
CA ASP A 616 -9.52 -15.93 -0.42
C ASP A 616 -9.20 -14.97 0.71
N CYS A 617 -8.13 -14.21 0.60
CA CYS A 617 -7.73 -13.27 1.64
C CYS A 617 -8.77 -12.17 1.91
N PHE A 618 -9.57 -11.79 0.90
CA PHE A 618 -10.46 -10.62 1.00
C PHE A 618 -11.93 -10.95 1.30
N GLY A 619 -12.44 -12.04 0.92
CA GLY A 619 -13.85 -12.38 1.07
C GLY A 619 -14.64 -12.31 -0.25
N GLU A 620 -15.95 -12.57 -0.16
CA GLU A 620 -16.79 -12.78 -1.32
C GLU A 620 -16.90 -11.54 -2.22
N PRO A 621 -16.59 -11.64 -3.53
CA PRO A 621 -16.73 -10.53 -4.45
C PRO A 621 -18.19 -10.08 -4.60
N SER A 622 -18.39 -8.81 -4.95
CA SER A 622 -19.72 -8.28 -5.27
C SER A 622 -20.38 -9.07 -6.41
N GLY A 623 -21.35 -9.90 -6.09
CA GLY A 623 -22.01 -10.80 -7.06
C GLY A 623 -21.75 -12.28 -6.82
N GLY A 624 -20.98 -12.63 -5.82
CA GLY A 624 -20.67 -14.00 -5.42
C GLY A 624 -19.47 -14.60 -6.17
N TYR A 625 -18.97 -15.70 -5.65
CA TYR A 625 -17.91 -16.47 -6.34
C TYR A 625 -18.44 -17.14 -7.60
N SER A 626 -17.56 -17.31 -8.58
CA SER A 626 -17.86 -18.12 -9.75
C SER A 626 -18.15 -19.57 -9.36
N SER A 627 -19.17 -20.17 -9.96
CA SER A 627 -19.50 -21.58 -9.74
C SER A 627 -18.42 -22.56 -10.26
N ALA A 628 -17.39 -22.07 -10.94
CA ALA A 628 -16.24 -22.85 -11.38
C ALA A 628 -15.14 -22.94 -10.32
N LEU A 629 -15.17 -22.07 -9.31
CA LEU A 629 -14.24 -22.10 -8.18
C LEU A 629 -14.74 -23.02 -7.07
N PRO A 630 -13.84 -23.69 -6.34
CA PRO A 630 -14.19 -24.30 -5.07
C PRO A 630 -14.68 -23.24 -4.07
N GLU A 631 -15.55 -23.64 -3.15
CA GLU A 631 -15.89 -22.82 -2.00
C GLU A 631 -14.60 -22.48 -1.21
N PRO A 632 -14.36 -21.21 -0.84
CA PRO A 632 -13.18 -20.86 -0.05
C PRO A 632 -13.18 -21.60 1.30
N LEU A 633 -12.02 -22.08 1.71
CA LEU A 633 -11.84 -22.68 3.02
C LEU A 633 -11.83 -21.63 4.16
N GLY A 634 -11.56 -20.37 3.83
CA GLY A 634 -11.54 -19.25 4.76
C GLY A 634 -11.07 -17.96 4.12
N HIS A 635 -10.94 -16.92 4.95
CA HIS A 635 -10.57 -15.56 4.58
C HIS A 635 -9.47 -15.04 5.50
N GLY A 636 -8.81 -13.95 5.10
CA GLY A 636 -7.69 -13.35 5.81
C GLY A 636 -6.38 -14.12 5.63
N PRO A 637 -5.41 -13.98 6.55
CA PRO A 637 -4.17 -14.74 6.55
C PRO A 637 -4.44 -16.25 6.60
N VAL A 638 -3.62 -17.06 5.94
CA VAL A 638 -3.80 -18.52 5.94
C VAL A 638 -3.24 -19.10 7.25
N PRO A 639 -4.07 -19.72 8.11
CA PRO A 639 -3.58 -20.25 9.39
C PRO A 639 -2.62 -21.44 9.21
N ALA A 640 -1.69 -21.64 10.15
CA ALA A 640 -0.76 -22.78 10.19
C ALA A 640 -1.49 -24.13 10.10
N ASP A 641 -2.61 -24.29 10.82
CA ASP A 641 -3.44 -25.50 10.79
C ASP A 641 -4.10 -25.80 9.44
N THR A 642 -4.24 -24.79 8.60
CA THR A 642 -4.73 -24.96 7.24
C THR A 642 -3.57 -25.29 6.31
N VAL A 643 -2.52 -24.48 6.27
CA VAL A 643 -1.42 -24.62 5.29
C VAL A 643 -0.69 -25.94 5.44
N LYS A 644 -0.52 -26.46 6.66
CA LYS A 644 0.16 -27.73 6.96
C LYS A 644 -0.49 -28.98 6.36
N GLN A 645 -1.74 -28.87 5.88
CA GLN A 645 -2.46 -29.96 5.21
C GLN A 645 -2.13 -30.05 3.73
N PHE A 646 -1.58 -28.99 3.13
CA PHE A 646 -1.36 -28.90 1.69
C PHE A 646 0.12 -29.11 1.35
N SER A 647 0.38 -30.00 0.35
CA SER A 647 1.74 -30.24 -0.14
C SER A 647 2.29 -29.07 -0.95
N SER A 648 1.42 -28.31 -1.61
CA SER A 648 1.81 -27.14 -2.39
C SER A 648 0.82 -25.96 -2.18
N VAL A 649 1.38 -24.77 -2.09
CA VAL A 649 0.63 -23.51 -2.06
C VAL A 649 0.93 -22.72 -3.35
N VAL A 650 -0.10 -22.26 -4.03
CA VAL A 650 -0.01 -21.30 -5.13
C VAL A 650 -0.55 -19.97 -4.62
N TRP A 651 0.33 -19.01 -4.37
CA TRP A 651 -0.06 -17.69 -3.91
C TRP A 651 -0.05 -16.70 -5.06
N VAL A 652 -1.17 -16.01 -5.26
CA VAL A 652 -1.32 -14.94 -6.25
C VAL A 652 -1.45 -13.62 -5.51
N GLY A 653 -0.45 -12.75 -5.63
CA GLY A 653 -0.38 -11.45 -4.97
C GLY A 653 -0.30 -10.28 -5.95
N ASN A 654 -0.63 -9.09 -5.47
CA ASN A 654 -0.62 -7.88 -6.29
C ASN A 654 0.03 -6.66 -5.62
N ASN A 655 0.32 -6.71 -4.33
CA ASN A 655 0.73 -5.60 -3.47
C ASN A 655 -0.24 -4.40 -3.45
N TYR A 656 -1.52 -4.67 -3.62
CA TYR A 656 -2.59 -3.67 -3.71
C TYR A 656 -3.74 -4.06 -2.80
N GLY A 657 -4.25 -3.14 -1.99
CA GLY A 657 -5.44 -3.38 -1.19
C GLY A 657 -5.24 -4.27 0.04
N GLY A 658 -4.06 -4.23 0.69
CA GLY A 658 -3.83 -4.91 1.97
C GLY A 658 -3.44 -6.40 1.88
N ASP A 659 -3.20 -6.94 0.69
CA ASP A 659 -2.77 -8.33 0.51
C ASP A 659 -1.41 -8.65 1.15
N LEU A 660 -0.51 -7.66 1.27
CA LEU A 660 0.77 -7.82 1.96
C LEU A 660 0.61 -8.14 3.45
N ALA A 661 -0.34 -7.53 4.14
CA ALA A 661 -0.61 -7.86 5.54
C ALA A 661 -1.00 -9.34 5.69
N HIS A 662 -1.92 -9.84 4.84
CA HIS A 662 -2.30 -11.24 4.85
C HIS A 662 -1.14 -12.18 4.49
N TRP A 663 -0.25 -11.77 3.59
CA TRP A 663 0.96 -12.52 3.27
C TRP A 663 1.92 -12.60 4.45
N TYR A 664 2.22 -11.48 5.10
CA TYR A 664 3.17 -11.42 6.20
C TYR A 664 2.67 -12.14 7.47
N ASP A 665 1.35 -12.15 7.68
CA ASP A 665 0.72 -12.84 8.81
C ASP A 665 0.47 -14.33 8.52
N SER A 666 0.74 -14.81 7.31
CA SER A 666 0.69 -16.22 6.96
C SER A 666 2.04 -16.90 7.24
N PRO A 667 2.07 -18.13 7.79
CA PRO A 667 3.30 -18.79 8.24
C PRO A 667 4.10 -19.41 7.08
N ILE A 668 4.39 -18.61 6.05
CA ILE A 668 4.99 -19.08 4.79
C ILE A 668 6.40 -19.65 4.99
N LEU A 669 7.25 -18.96 5.75
CA LEU A 669 8.61 -19.46 6.01
C LEU A 669 8.60 -20.74 6.84
N GLY A 670 7.73 -20.82 7.84
CA GLY A 670 7.49 -22.04 8.61
C GLY A 670 6.97 -23.20 7.73
N TYR A 671 6.09 -22.90 6.79
CA TYR A 671 5.56 -23.88 5.84
C TYR A 671 6.66 -24.43 4.90
N LEU A 672 7.52 -23.56 4.35
CA LEU A 672 8.66 -23.96 3.56
C LEU A 672 9.64 -24.81 4.39
N ASN A 673 9.93 -24.40 5.61
CA ASN A 673 10.83 -25.15 6.52
C ASN A 673 10.25 -26.52 6.90
N ALA A 674 8.91 -26.65 6.96
CA ALA A 674 8.25 -27.93 7.20
C ALA A 674 8.21 -28.86 5.96
N GLY A 675 8.68 -28.38 4.80
CA GLY A 675 8.73 -29.15 3.54
C GLY A 675 7.54 -28.99 2.63
N GLY A 676 6.75 -27.92 2.78
CA GLY A 676 5.64 -27.58 1.89
C GLY A 676 6.10 -26.71 0.71
N ASN A 677 5.68 -26.98 -0.50
CA ASN A 677 6.13 -26.30 -1.72
C ASN A 677 5.35 -25.01 -1.99
N LEU A 678 6.02 -23.99 -2.53
CA LEU A 678 5.42 -22.69 -2.80
C LEU A 678 5.63 -22.23 -4.25
N LEU A 679 4.54 -21.90 -4.94
CA LEU A 679 4.55 -21.10 -6.17
C LEU A 679 3.98 -19.71 -5.86
N LEU A 680 4.86 -18.71 -5.82
CA LEU A 680 4.49 -17.30 -5.62
C LEU A 680 4.46 -16.57 -6.95
N MET A 681 3.32 -15.96 -7.28
CA MET A 681 3.13 -15.14 -8.48
C MET A 681 2.63 -13.76 -8.08
N THR A 682 3.44 -12.71 -8.25
CA THR A 682 3.08 -11.37 -7.80
C THR A 682 3.69 -10.26 -8.65
N ARG A 683 3.07 -9.09 -8.58
CA ARG A 683 3.48 -7.87 -9.28
C ARG A 683 4.80 -7.29 -8.76
N MET A 684 4.90 -7.05 -7.46
CA MET A 684 6.06 -6.44 -6.79
C MET A 684 6.75 -7.49 -5.93
N GLY A 685 7.57 -8.31 -6.58
CA GLY A 685 8.21 -9.44 -5.90
C GLY A 685 9.05 -9.05 -4.68
N GLN A 686 9.68 -7.87 -4.69
CA GLN A 686 10.46 -7.39 -3.57
C GLN A 686 9.66 -7.16 -2.28
N ASP A 687 8.36 -6.87 -2.41
CA ASP A 687 7.47 -6.68 -1.26
C ASP A 687 7.07 -8.02 -0.64
N PHE A 688 6.90 -9.05 -1.47
CA PHE A 688 6.53 -10.40 -1.02
C PHE A 688 7.73 -11.27 -0.63
N VAL A 689 8.81 -11.19 -1.41
CA VAL A 689 10.04 -11.96 -1.15
C VAL A 689 10.95 -11.15 -0.24
N TYR A 690 10.56 -11.06 1.03
CA TYR A 690 11.32 -10.40 2.07
C TYR A 690 12.67 -11.11 2.34
N ASP A 691 13.56 -10.50 3.10
CA ASP A 691 14.97 -10.92 3.22
C ASP A 691 15.18 -12.41 3.53
N ALA A 692 14.39 -13.00 4.42
CA ALA A 692 14.51 -14.42 4.73
C ALA A 692 14.12 -15.30 3.52
N LEU A 693 13.04 -14.96 2.80
CA LEU A 693 12.63 -15.66 1.56
C LEU A 693 13.60 -15.38 0.41
N ARG A 694 14.14 -14.17 0.32
CA ARG A 694 15.17 -13.81 -0.66
C ARG A 694 16.44 -14.64 -0.45
N SER A 695 16.87 -14.77 0.80
CA SER A 695 18.01 -15.62 1.16
C SER A 695 17.72 -17.10 0.87
N TYR A 696 16.47 -17.55 1.12
CA TYR A 696 16.02 -18.90 0.78
C TYR A 696 16.09 -19.16 -0.74
N LEU A 697 15.67 -18.19 -1.56
CA LEU A 697 15.77 -18.25 -3.02
C LEU A 697 17.18 -17.99 -3.56
N GLY A 698 18.10 -17.45 -2.76
CA GLY A 698 19.45 -17.10 -3.19
C GLY A 698 19.51 -16.08 -4.32
N ILE A 699 18.63 -15.06 -4.31
CA ILE A 699 18.58 -14.00 -5.33
C ILE A 699 19.01 -12.64 -4.79
N GLN A 700 19.40 -11.75 -5.70
CA GLN A 700 19.58 -10.32 -5.43
C GLN A 700 18.70 -9.52 -6.39
N TRP A 701 17.95 -8.56 -5.85
CA TRP A 701 17.13 -7.69 -6.68
C TRP A 701 18.02 -6.82 -7.58
N ALA A 702 17.61 -6.65 -8.81
CA ALA A 702 18.20 -5.69 -9.73
C ALA A 702 17.33 -4.45 -9.79
N GLU A 703 17.94 -3.29 -10.06
CA GLU A 703 17.21 -2.06 -10.25
C GLU A 703 16.10 -2.25 -11.29
N ALA A 704 14.86 -2.02 -10.87
CA ALA A 704 13.68 -2.12 -11.70
C ALA A 704 13.61 -0.89 -12.61
N ARG A 705 14.28 -0.93 -13.75
CA ARG A 705 14.08 0.06 -14.82
C ARG A 705 13.15 -0.50 -15.87
N GLU A 706 12.01 0.12 -15.95
CA GLU A 706 11.04 0.11 -17.06
C GLU A 706 10.40 -1.22 -17.49
N ASN A 707 9.29 -1.23 -17.52
CA ASN A 707 8.02 -1.77 -17.94
C ASN A 707 7.81 -2.22 -19.37
N THR A 708 8.82 -2.44 -20.13
CA THR A 708 8.74 -2.79 -21.54
C THR A 708 8.73 -4.28 -21.80
N THR A 709 8.71 -5.11 -20.75
CA THR A 709 8.66 -6.56 -20.90
C THR A 709 7.34 -7.00 -21.50
N ARG A 710 7.36 -7.36 -22.77
CA ARG A 710 6.20 -7.95 -23.47
C ARG A 710 6.12 -9.47 -23.32
N LYS A 711 7.18 -10.11 -22.86
CA LYS A 711 7.29 -11.56 -22.79
C LYS A 711 8.30 -11.96 -21.71
N ALA A 712 7.95 -12.94 -20.90
CA ALA A 712 8.92 -13.69 -20.11
C ALA A 712 9.45 -14.84 -20.97
N THR A 713 10.74 -14.81 -21.29
CA THR A 713 11.39 -15.82 -22.13
C THR A 713 11.88 -16.96 -21.26
N SER A 714 11.46 -18.18 -21.56
CA SER A 714 11.89 -19.37 -20.82
C SER A 714 13.39 -19.66 -21.02
N THR A 715 14.04 -19.99 -19.92
CA THR A 715 15.42 -20.52 -19.91
C THR A 715 15.45 -22.01 -19.54
N HIS A 716 14.31 -22.57 -19.13
CA HIS A 716 14.18 -23.98 -18.78
C HIS A 716 13.59 -24.79 -19.94
N PRO A 717 14.11 -26.01 -20.25
CA PRO A 717 13.71 -26.78 -21.44
C PRO A 717 12.24 -27.24 -21.42
N ASP A 718 11.66 -27.47 -20.24
CA ASP A 718 10.31 -27.95 -20.06
C ASP A 718 9.25 -26.84 -19.95
N LEU A 719 9.67 -25.58 -19.91
CA LEU A 719 8.81 -24.42 -19.81
C LEU A 719 8.72 -23.69 -21.16
N VAL A 720 7.60 -23.02 -21.39
CA VAL A 720 7.36 -22.24 -22.61
C VAL A 720 7.39 -20.73 -22.32
N ASP A 721 7.70 -19.93 -23.33
CA ASP A 721 7.63 -18.46 -23.24
C ASP A 721 6.24 -18.00 -22.81
N MET A 722 6.17 -16.98 -21.96
CA MET A 722 4.91 -16.37 -21.49
C MET A 722 4.73 -14.97 -22.08
N PRO A 723 4.01 -14.81 -23.19
CA PRO A 723 3.64 -13.50 -23.69
C PRO A 723 2.70 -12.79 -22.73
N ARG A 724 2.79 -11.46 -22.64
CA ARG A 724 1.88 -10.62 -21.85
C ARG A 724 0.74 -10.08 -22.68
N THR A 725 -0.43 -10.00 -22.06
CA THR A 725 -1.64 -9.44 -22.69
C THR A 725 -1.64 -7.93 -22.68
N ASP A 726 -0.87 -7.29 -21.79
CA ASP A 726 -0.73 -5.83 -21.71
C ASP A 726 0.72 -5.39 -21.43
N THR A 727 0.94 -4.10 -21.52
CA THR A 727 2.24 -3.45 -21.29
C THR A 727 2.38 -2.90 -19.87
N GLN A 728 1.48 -3.28 -18.95
CA GLN A 728 1.52 -2.71 -17.60
C GLN A 728 2.79 -3.07 -16.85
N SER A 729 3.24 -2.06 -16.22
CA SER A 729 4.43 -1.80 -15.47
C SER A 729 4.59 -2.58 -14.15
N TYR A 730 5.76 -2.53 -13.57
CA TYR A 730 6.16 -3.04 -12.26
C TYR A 730 6.23 -4.58 -12.14
N ASN A 731 7.22 -5.15 -12.78
CA ASN A 731 7.70 -6.46 -12.41
C ASN A 731 9.03 -6.30 -11.67
N ALA A 732 9.13 -6.85 -10.47
CA ALA A 732 10.40 -7.02 -9.80
C ALA A 732 11.31 -7.90 -10.67
N VAL A 733 12.53 -7.50 -10.84
CA VAL A 733 13.55 -8.23 -11.59
C VAL A 733 14.76 -8.50 -10.69
N PHE A 734 15.44 -9.62 -10.90
CA PHE A 734 16.65 -9.96 -10.16
C PHE A 734 17.86 -10.15 -11.06
N ASP A 735 19.06 -10.03 -10.47
CA ASP A 735 20.32 -10.22 -11.18
C ASP A 735 20.56 -11.72 -11.41
N THR A 736 20.49 -12.14 -12.67
CA THR A 736 20.72 -13.55 -13.04
C THR A 736 22.14 -14.02 -12.78
N SER A 737 23.12 -13.11 -12.65
CA SER A 737 24.51 -13.44 -12.33
C SER A 737 24.76 -13.67 -10.84
N ALA A 738 23.83 -13.24 -9.98
CA ALA A 738 23.92 -13.34 -8.52
C ALA A 738 23.03 -14.45 -7.95
N VAL A 739 22.45 -15.32 -8.78
CA VAL A 739 21.62 -16.44 -8.33
C VAL A 739 22.47 -17.52 -7.66
N GLY A 740 22.10 -17.93 -6.44
CA GLY A 740 22.80 -18.93 -5.63
C GLY A 740 22.77 -20.33 -6.25
N GLY A 741 23.70 -21.19 -5.82
CA GLY A 741 23.96 -22.48 -6.46
C GLY A 741 22.83 -23.54 -6.37
N GLU A 742 21.84 -23.32 -5.50
CA GLU A 742 20.65 -24.20 -5.34
C GLU A 742 19.43 -23.68 -6.10
N SER A 743 19.58 -22.58 -6.85
CA SER A 743 18.49 -21.97 -7.57
C SER A 743 18.75 -21.89 -9.06
N THR A 744 17.69 -22.10 -9.83
CA THR A 744 17.70 -22.10 -11.28
C THR A 744 16.83 -20.97 -11.81
N VAL A 745 17.38 -20.17 -12.75
CA VAL A 745 16.60 -19.14 -13.45
C VAL A 745 15.65 -19.82 -14.41
N LEU A 746 14.36 -19.55 -14.29
CA LEU A 746 13.30 -20.14 -15.14
C LEU A 746 12.90 -19.20 -16.29
N PHE A 747 12.83 -17.91 -16.00
CA PHE A 747 12.41 -16.91 -16.99
C PHE A 747 13.29 -15.67 -16.91
N VAL A 748 13.53 -15.08 -18.07
CA VAL A 748 14.25 -13.80 -18.18
C VAL A 748 13.43 -12.80 -18.98
N GLN A 749 13.67 -11.52 -18.72
CA GLN A 749 13.11 -10.42 -19.50
C GLN A 749 13.63 -10.49 -20.94
N GLU A 750 12.79 -10.21 -21.92
CA GLU A 750 13.19 -10.11 -23.31
C GLU A 750 14.28 -9.04 -23.47
N ASN A 751 15.34 -9.41 -24.18
CA ASN A 751 16.66 -8.79 -24.07
C ASN A 751 16.74 -7.43 -24.78
N ILE A 752 16.62 -6.33 -24.04
CA ILE A 752 17.01 -4.97 -24.45
C ILE A 752 18.27 -4.48 -23.69
N PHE A 753 18.80 -5.28 -22.75
CA PHE A 753 19.95 -4.96 -21.90
C PHE A 753 21.10 -5.94 -22.13
N ALA A 754 22.32 -5.50 -21.82
CA ALA A 754 23.52 -6.31 -21.97
C ALA A 754 23.60 -7.53 -21.04
N VAL A 755 22.82 -7.51 -19.93
CA VAL A 755 22.68 -8.62 -18.98
C VAL A 755 21.20 -8.97 -18.87
N PRO A 756 20.79 -10.24 -19.10
CA PRO A 756 19.41 -10.65 -18.90
C PRO A 756 19.00 -10.46 -17.44
N ARG A 757 17.78 -9.95 -17.22
CA ARG A 757 17.19 -9.82 -15.90
C ARG A 757 16.21 -10.95 -15.64
N GLY A 758 16.29 -11.55 -14.46
CA GLY A 758 15.43 -12.68 -14.08
C GLY A 758 14.02 -12.23 -13.75
N LEU A 759 13.04 -13.00 -14.25
CA LEU A 759 11.61 -12.86 -13.95
C LEU A 759 11.04 -14.08 -13.25
N GLY A 760 11.73 -15.20 -13.28
CA GLY A 760 11.32 -16.43 -12.62
C GLY A 760 12.53 -17.21 -12.12
N VAL A 761 12.43 -17.74 -10.92
CA VAL A 761 13.48 -18.54 -10.28
C VAL A 761 12.84 -19.71 -9.54
N TRP A 762 13.52 -20.82 -9.55
CA TRP A 762 13.16 -22.04 -8.83
C TRP A 762 14.32 -22.45 -7.93
N ARG A 763 14.06 -22.61 -6.66
CA ARG A 763 14.95 -23.27 -5.71
C ARG A 763 14.56 -24.74 -5.63
N ASP A 764 15.50 -25.59 -6.01
CA ASP A 764 15.43 -27.04 -5.93
C ASP A 764 16.36 -27.51 -4.80
N PRO A 765 15.84 -28.10 -3.72
CA PRO A 765 16.70 -28.64 -2.68
C PRO A 765 17.57 -29.79 -3.22
N PRO A 766 18.83 -29.96 -2.72
CA PRO A 766 19.81 -30.90 -3.31
C PRO A 766 19.28 -32.34 -3.35
N GLU A 767 19.47 -33.01 -4.51
CA GLU A 767 19.14 -34.42 -4.69
C GLU A 767 19.95 -35.28 -3.70
N GLY A 768 19.31 -35.91 -2.75
CA GLY A 768 19.92 -36.90 -1.86
C GLY A 768 19.53 -36.90 -0.41
N GLY A 769 18.75 -35.90 0.03
CA GLY A 769 18.12 -35.93 1.35
C GLY A 769 17.02 -36.99 1.38
N THR A 770 17.14 -37.99 2.24
CA THR A 770 16.11 -39.03 2.44
C THR A 770 14.96 -38.57 3.32
N GLU A 771 14.98 -37.32 3.78
CA GLU A 771 13.95 -36.70 4.63
C GLU A 771 13.77 -35.24 4.16
N ARG A 772 12.54 -34.71 4.22
CA ARG A 772 12.14 -33.32 3.89
C ARG A 772 12.82 -32.24 4.77
N GLU A 773 13.85 -32.64 5.55
CA GLU A 773 14.63 -31.73 6.44
C GLU A 773 15.52 -30.75 5.66
N ASP A 774 15.74 -30.94 4.35
CA ASP A 774 16.58 -30.05 3.52
C ASP A 774 15.83 -28.90 2.85
N GLY A 775 14.55 -28.69 3.22
CA GLY A 775 13.69 -27.59 2.74
C GLY A 775 12.78 -27.98 1.58
N ALA A 776 11.88 -27.11 1.26
CA ALA A 776 10.86 -27.26 0.24
C ALA A 776 11.25 -26.60 -1.10
N GLU A 777 10.57 -26.96 -2.17
CA GLU A 777 10.70 -26.27 -3.44
C GLU A 777 9.98 -24.92 -3.41
N PHE A 778 10.65 -23.89 -3.90
CA PHE A 778 10.08 -22.56 -4.01
C PHE A 778 10.26 -22.01 -5.42
N VAL A 779 9.17 -21.73 -6.09
CA VAL A 779 9.15 -21.03 -7.40
C VAL A 779 8.58 -19.63 -7.21
N PHE A 780 9.36 -18.64 -7.59
CA PHE A 780 8.92 -17.25 -7.70
C PHE A 780 8.79 -16.87 -9.17
N LEU A 781 7.63 -16.30 -9.55
CA LEU A 781 7.36 -15.74 -10.87
C LEU A 781 6.95 -14.27 -10.72
N SER A 782 7.74 -13.37 -11.32
CA SER A 782 7.48 -11.95 -11.32
C SER A 782 6.36 -11.58 -12.30
N GLY A 783 5.42 -10.78 -11.84
CA GLY A 783 4.30 -10.27 -12.62
C GLY A 783 2.96 -10.90 -12.24
N ARG A 784 1.90 -10.21 -12.59
CA ARG A 784 0.53 -10.67 -12.32
C ARG A 784 0.16 -11.80 -13.29
N PRO A 785 -0.17 -13.00 -12.82
CA PRO A 785 -0.39 -14.14 -13.70
C PRO A 785 -1.55 -13.95 -14.69
N TYR A 786 -2.60 -13.21 -14.32
CA TYR A 786 -3.72 -12.88 -15.21
C TYR A 786 -3.38 -11.82 -16.28
N ARG A 787 -2.17 -11.28 -16.28
CA ARG A 787 -1.62 -10.38 -17.31
C ARG A 787 -0.71 -11.11 -18.32
N TYR A 788 -0.58 -12.42 -18.20
CA TYR A 788 0.04 -13.27 -19.20
C TYR A 788 -1.03 -13.99 -20.04
N GLU A 789 -0.67 -14.44 -21.25
CA GLU A 789 -1.56 -15.28 -22.02
C GLU A 789 -1.87 -16.59 -21.27
N HIS A 790 -3.15 -16.95 -21.20
CA HIS A 790 -3.63 -18.04 -20.33
C HIS A 790 -3.07 -19.42 -20.69
N GLU A 791 -2.96 -19.75 -21.99
CA GLU A 791 -2.46 -21.07 -22.41
C GLU A 791 -0.98 -21.30 -22.00
N PRO A 792 -0.03 -20.38 -22.29
CA PRO A 792 1.34 -20.51 -21.80
C PRO A 792 1.45 -20.53 -20.27
N MET A 793 0.70 -19.67 -19.59
CA MET A 793 0.69 -19.61 -18.12
C MET A 793 0.20 -20.94 -17.54
N ARG A 794 -0.90 -21.49 -18.04
CA ARG A 794 -1.43 -22.78 -17.61
C ARG A 794 -0.43 -23.91 -17.86
N ALA A 795 0.20 -23.94 -19.04
CA ALA A 795 1.18 -24.97 -19.37
C ALA A 795 2.36 -24.96 -18.42
N ASN A 796 2.88 -23.77 -18.09
CA ASN A 796 3.99 -23.62 -17.16
C ASN A 796 3.59 -23.94 -15.72
N THR A 797 2.43 -23.48 -15.26
CA THR A 797 1.91 -23.80 -13.91
C THR A 797 1.72 -25.32 -13.76
N ASP A 798 1.25 -25.98 -14.80
CA ASP A 798 1.05 -27.43 -14.83
C ASP A 798 2.39 -28.18 -14.71
N VAL A 799 3.43 -27.74 -15.42
CA VAL A 799 4.79 -28.32 -15.30
C VAL A 799 5.35 -28.07 -13.90
N ILE A 800 5.22 -26.84 -13.37
CA ILE A 800 5.75 -26.51 -12.04
C ILE A 800 5.08 -27.37 -10.96
N LEU A 801 3.78 -27.47 -10.95
CA LEU A 801 3.07 -28.24 -9.92
C LEU A 801 3.33 -29.75 -10.04
N ARG A 802 3.39 -30.29 -11.25
CA ARG A 802 3.55 -31.73 -11.45
C ARG A 802 4.99 -32.22 -11.50
N ASP A 803 5.80 -31.53 -12.28
CA ASP A 803 7.14 -32.05 -12.60
C ASP A 803 8.19 -31.49 -11.60
N PHE A 804 7.98 -30.29 -11.06
CA PHE A 804 8.85 -29.73 -10.02
C PHE A 804 8.34 -30.13 -8.63
N PHE A 805 7.08 -29.81 -8.29
CA PHE A 805 6.52 -30.08 -6.95
C PHE A 805 5.99 -31.50 -6.74
N GLY A 806 5.91 -32.31 -7.80
CA GLY A 806 5.47 -33.71 -7.72
C GLY A 806 4.00 -33.88 -7.40
N GLU A 807 3.14 -32.92 -7.68
CA GLU A 807 1.71 -33.01 -7.40
C GLU A 807 1.03 -34.04 -8.29
N PRO A 808 0.30 -35.01 -7.70
CA PRO A 808 -0.27 -36.09 -8.45
C PRO A 808 -1.45 -35.64 -9.32
N TYR A 809 -1.64 -36.28 -10.47
CA TYR A 809 -2.88 -36.21 -11.20
C TYR A 809 -4.02 -36.78 -10.35
N VAL A 810 -4.90 -35.93 -9.84
CA VAL A 810 -6.16 -36.39 -9.26
C VAL A 810 -7.22 -36.38 -10.37
N VAL A 811 -7.50 -37.50 -10.92
CA VAL A 811 -8.73 -37.69 -11.66
C VAL A 811 -9.87 -37.61 -10.64
N ALA A 812 -10.76 -36.61 -10.77
CA ALA A 812 -11.88 -36.38 -9.87
C ALA A 812 -12.56 -37.69 -9.45
N GLU A 813 -12.50 -38.02 -8.16
CA GLU A 813 -13.23 -39.15 -7.60
C GLU A 813 -14.72 -38.86 -7.58
N VAL A 814 -15.48 -39.70 -8.25
CA VAL A 814 -16.89 -39.94 -7.90
C VAL A 814 -16.86 -41.06 -6.87
N GLU A 815 -17.36 -40.82 -5.66
CA GLU A 815 -17.56 -41.85 -4.64
C GLU A 815 -18.29 -43.07 -5.23
N ASP A 816 -17.59 -44.17 -5.36
CA ASP A 816 -18.07 -45.52 -5.04
C ASP A 816 -16.92 -46.54 -5.11
N ALA A 817 -16.86 -47.39 -4.13
CA ALA A 817 -15.80 -48.32 -3.78
C ALA A 817 -15.38 -49.30 -4.89
N GLU A 818 -14.10 -49.56 -4.85
CA GLU A 818 -13.30 -50.68 -5.40
C GLU A 818 -12.33 -50.32 -6.52
N GLY A 819 -11.05 -50.36 -6.17
CA GLY A 819 -9.84 -50.09 -6.91
C GLY A 819 -9.82 -50.31 -8.40
N TRP A 820 -9.47 -49.26 -9.14
CA TRP A 820 -8.93 -49.34 -10.52
C TRP A 820 -8.07 -48.10 -10.83
N ILE A 821 -6.86 -48.33 -11.23
CA ILE A 821 -5.99 -47.38 -11.92
C ILE A 821 -6.52 -47.24 -13.35
N GLY A 822 -6.93 -46.04 -13.77
CA GLY A 822 -7.31 -45.67 -15.12
C GLY A 822 -8.80 -45.74 -15.45
N ARG A 823 -9.51 -44.62 -15.54
CA ARG A 823 -10.94 -44.55 -15.94
C ARG A 823 -11.13 -43.82 -17.26
N VAL A 824 -12.15 -44.20 -18.05
CA VAL A 824 -12.64 -43.45 -19.21
C VAL A 824 -13.24 -42.14 -18.72
N GLY A 825 -12.72 -40.99 -19.17
CA GLY A 825 -13.17 -39.64 -18.85
C GLY A 825 -13.91 -38.96 -19.99
N LEU A 826 -14.87 -38.06 -19.72
CA LEU A 826 -15.56 -37.23 -20.72
C LEU A 826 -15.70 -35.80 -20.15
N SER A 827 -15.03 -34.84 -20.78
CA SER A 827 -15.04 -33.43 -20.37
C SER A 827 -16.27 -32.69 -20.89
N GLN A 828 -16.59 -31.55 -20.31
CA GLN A 828 -17.56 -30.59 -20.85
C GLN A 828 -17.02 -30.06 -22.19
N ASN A 829 -17.91 -29.95 -23.20
CA ASN A 829 -17.53 -29.36 -24.48
C ASN A 829 -17.23 -27.87 -24.34
N PHE A 830 -16.27 -27.40 -25.12
CA PHE A 830 -15.91 -25.98 -25.13
C PHE A 830 -15.77 -25.46 -26.59
N PRO A 831 -16.33 -24.28 -26.87
CA PRO A 831 -17.22 -23.45 -26.02
C PRO A 831 -18.59 -24.12 -25.76
N ASN A 832 -19.30 -23.72 -24.68
CA ASN A 832 -20.67 -24.12 -24.39
C ASN A 832 -21.38 -22.99 -23.57
N PRO A 833 -22.38 -22.27 -24.15
CA PRO A 833 -22.95 -22.43 -25.48
C PRO A 833 -21.96 -22.19 -26.65
N PHE A 834 -22.22 -22.75 -27.82
CA PHE A 834 -21.32 -22.65 -28.97
C PHE A 834 -22.05 -22.27 -30.27
N ASN A 835 -21.30 -21.74 -31.29
CA ASN A 835 -21.83 -21.30 -32.58
C ASN A 835 -20.77 -21.39 -33.69
N PRO A 836 -20.92 -22.28 -34.67
CA PRO A 836 -21.60 -23.58 -34.60
C PRO A 836 -20.66 -24.71 -34.20
N VAL A 837 -19.38 -24.40 -33.83
CA VAL A 837 -18.32 -25.38 -33.60
C VAL A 837 -18.02 -25.52 -32.11
N THR A 838 -17.83 -26.72 -31.64
CA THR A 838 -17.38 -27.01 -30.26
C THR A 838 -16.45 -28.24 -30.25
N THR A 839 -15.53 -28.26 -29.27
CA THR A 839 -14.62 -29.38 -29.04
C THR A 839 -15.06 -30.18 -27.83
N ILE A 840 -15.08 -31.49 -27.95
CA ILE A 840 -15.40 -32.44 -26.87
C ILE A 840 -14.14 -33.22 -26.58
N ARG A 841 -13.62 -33.14 -25.38
CA ARG A 841 -12.43 -33.86 -24.93
C ARG A 841 -12.82 -35.09 -24.12
N PHE A 842 -12.06 -36.17 -24.27
CA PHE A 842 -12.25 -37.39 -23.50
C PHE A 842 -10.91 -38.13 -23.30
N GLU A 843 -10.86 -38.96 -22.28
CA GLU A 843 -9.65 -39.66 -21.88
C GLU A 843 -9.84 -41.15 -21.81
N LEU A 844 -8.81 -41.89 -22.22
CA LEU A 844 -8.80 -43.33 -22.25
C LEU A 844 -7.64 -43.87 -21.42
N PRO A 845 -7.91 -44.75 -20.44
CA PRO A 845 -6.88 -45.34 -19.59
C PRO A 845 -5.99 -46.39 -20.30
N ALA A 846 -6.47 -46.90 -21.42
CA ALA A 846 -5.80 -47.90 -22.24
C ALA A 846 -6.28 -47.77 -23.67
N ALA A 847 -5.69 -48.52 -24.60
CA ALA A 847 -6.21 -48.62 -25.98
C ALA A 847 -7.58 -49.30 -25.98
N LEU A 848 -8.66 -48.57 -26.26
CA LEU A 848 -10.05 -48.98 -26.20
C LEU A 848 -10.78 -48.71 -27.51
N ASP A 849 -11.82 -49.50 -27.77
CA ASP A 849 -12.79 -49.15 -28.78
C ASP A 849 -13.78 -48.16 -28.21
N VAL A 850 -13.90 -47.01 -28.86
CA VAL A 850 -14.71 -45.87 -28.41
C VAL A 850 -15.76 -45.50 -29.45
N ARG A 851 -16.88 -44.93 -28.97
CA ARG A 851 -17.86 -44.24 -29.82
C ARG A 851 -18.30 -42.97 -29.12
N LEU A 852 -18.04 -41.81 -29.74
CA LEU A 852 -18.50 -40.49 -29.30
C LEU A 852 -19.60 -40.01 -30.25
N SER A 853 -20.83 -39.90 -29.76
CA SER A 853 -22.00 -39.52 -30.56
C SER A 853 -22.78 -38.37 -29.94
N VAL A 854 -23.48 -37.61 -30.77
CA VAL A 854 -24.35 -36.49 -30.41
C VAL A 854 -25.82 -36.91 -30.58
N PHE A 855 -26.65 -36.52 -29.61
CA PHE A 855 -28.07 -36.82 -29.54
C PHE A 855 -28.93 -35.56 -29.37
N ASP A 856 -30.13 -35.56 -29.99
CA ASP A 856 -31.12 -34.53 -29.74
C ASP A 856 -31.88 -34.78 -28.40
N VAL A 857 -32.71 -33.80 -27.99
CA VAL A 857 -33.51 -33.90 -26.77
C VAL A 857 -34.51 -35.04 -26.73
N ARG A 858 -34.78 -35.72 -27.89
CA ARG A 858 -35.61 -36.89 -28.00
C ARG A 858 -34.81 -38.18 -27.96
N GLY A 859 -33.48 -38.09 -27.74
CA GLY A 859 -32.60 -39.26 -27.70
C GLY A 859 -32.27 -39.86 -29.06
N ARG A 860 -32.50 -39.16 -30.17
CA ARG A 860 -32.10 -39.60 -31.51
C ARG A 860 -30.68 -39.19 -31.78
N GLU A 861 -29.89 -40.14 -32.28
CA GLU A 861 -28.51 -39.85 -32.70
C GLU A 861 -28.50 -38.85 -33.87
N VAL A 862 -27.71 -37.81 -33.75
CA VAL A 862 -27.60 -36.70 -34.69
C VAL A 862 -26.31 -36.78 -35.47
N ALA A 863 -25.19 -37.11 -34.81
CA ALA A 863 -23.89 -37.24 -35.44
C ALA A 863 -22.99 -38.20 -34.65
N VAL A 864 -22.09 -38.88 -35.31
CA VAL A 864 -20.98 -39.63 -34.73
C VAL A 864 -19.70 -38.83 -34.92
N ILE A 865 -19.09 -38.42 -33.81
CA ILE A 865 -17.90 -37.56 -33.80
C ILE A 865 -16.61 -38.37 -33.90
N ALA A 866 -16.58 -39.49 -33.19
CA ALA A 866 -15.46 -40.42 -33.24
C ALA A 866 -15.93 -41.85 -33.02
N GLU A 867 -15.36 -42.80 -33.77
CA GLU A 867 -15.64 -44.24 -33.63
C GLU A 867 -14.42 -45.07 -34.01
N GLY A 868 -14.10 -46.08 -33.22
CA GLY A 868 -13.01 -47.03 -33.47
C GLY A 868 -12.05 -47.20 -32.30
N ARG A 869 -10.92 -47.91 -32.52
CA ARG A 869 -9.91 -48.19 -31.51
C ARG A 869 -8.95 -47.02 -31.38
N MET A 870 -8.87 -46.42 -30.19
CA MET A 870 -7.98 -45.28 -29.85
C MET A 870 -6.98 -45.70 -28.78
N CYS A 871 -5.77 -45.11 -28.81
CA CYS A 871 -4.72 -45.38 -27.83
C CYS A 871 -5.09 -44.83 -26.44
N ALA A 872 -4.34 -45.24 -25.41
CA ALA A 872 -4.38 -44.54 -24.09
C ALA A 872 -4.01 -43.08 -24.26
N GLY A 873 -4.61 -42.18 -23.47
CA GLY A 873 -4.34 -40.76 -23.45
C GLY A 873 -5.55 -39.87 -23.71
N SER A 874 -5.32 -38.57 -23.85
CA SER A 874 -6.32 -37.56 -24.10
C SER A 874 -6.67 -37.44 -25.59
N HIS A 875 -7.96 -37.36 -25.90
CA HIS A 875 -8.50 -37.25 -27.24
C HIS A 875 -9.50 -36.12 -27.37
N ALA A 876 -9.63 -35.57 -28.58
CA ALA A 876 -10.59 -34.51 -28.84
C ALA A 876 -11.41 -34.80 -30.09
N GLY A 877 -12.72 -34.63 -30.01
CA GLY A 877 -13.64 -34.68 -31.14
C GLY A 877 -14.28 -33.31 -31.38
N VAL A 878 -14.34 -32.87 -32.61
CA VAL A 878 -14.94 -31.59 -32.98
C VAL A 878 -16.31 -31.77 -33.57
N TRP A 879 -17.33 -31.05 -33.10
CA TRP A 879 -18.64 -31.01 -33.69
C TRP A 879 -18.98 -29.64 -34.24
N ASP A 880 -19.38 -29.56 -35.49
CA ASP A 880 -19.66 -28.35 -36.25
C ASP A 880 -21.16 -28.00 -36.33
N GLY A 881 -22.00 -28.60 -35.50
CA GLY A 881 -23.43 -28.37 -35.47
C GLY A 881 -24.16 -28.95 -36.69
N ARG A 882 -23.61 -30.02 -37.34
CA ARG A 882 -24.24 -30.75 -38.46
C ARG A 882 -24.53 -32.18 -38.07
N ASN A 883 -25.50 -32.78 -38.77
CA ASN A 883 -25.76 -34.20 -38.66
C ASN A 883 -24.88 -35.03 -39.63
N ASP A 884 -24.91 -36.34 -39.53
CA ASP A 884 -24.11 -37.25 -40.38
C ASP A 884 -24.37 -37.09 -41.90
N ASN A 885 -25.47 -36.46 -42.31
CA ASN A 885 -25.77 -36.13 -43.71
C ASN A 885 -25.22 -34.74 -44.10
N GLY A 886 -24.47 -34.08 -43.22
CA GLY A 886 -23.88 -32.73 -43.46
C GLY A 886 -24.87 -31.56 -43.34
N HIS A 887 -26.13 -31.79 -42.93
CA HIS A 887 -27.11 -30.73 -42.74
C HIS A 887 -26.99 -30.09 -41.38
N ALA A 888 -26.99 -28.76 -41.35
CA ALA A 888 -26.96 -28.00 -40.10
C ALA A 888 -28.23 -28.28 -39.26
N VAL A 889 -28.02 -28.58 -37.96
CA VAL A 889 -29.13 -28.81 -37.02
C VAL A 889 -29.61 -27.53 -36.39
N ALA A 890 -30.79 -27.48 -35.79
CA ALA A 890 -31.39 -26.30 -35.18
C ALA A 890 -30.65 -25.86 -33.91
N SER A 891 -30.71 -24.59 -33.55
CA SER A 891 -30.32 -24.11 -32.19
C SER A 891 -31.13 -24.88 -31.15
N GLY A 892 -30.47 -25.23 -30.04
CA GLY A 892 -31.13 -26.00 -28.98
C GLY A 892 -30.15 -26.79 -28.10
N VAL A 893 -30.73 -27.55 -27.20
CA VAL A 893 -30.00 -28.46 -26.32
C VAL A 893 -29.72 -29.78 -27.01
N TYR A 894 -28.49 -30.25 -26.92
CA TYR A 894 -28.02 -31.54 -27.40
C TYR A 894 -27.30 -32.27 -26.25
N TRP A 895 -27.13 -33.60 -26.42
CA TRP A 895 -26.34 -34.41 -25.53
C TRP A 895 -25.26 -35.10 -26.36
N TYR A 896 -24.07 -35.20 -25.83
CA TYR A 896 -23.05 -36.06 -26.39
C TYR A 896 -22.73 -37.17 -25.41
N ARG A 897 -22.36 -38.32 -25.99
CA ARG A 897 -22.19 -39.59 -25.28
C ARG A 897 -20.91 -40.27 -25.75
N LEU A 898 -20.09 -40.63 -24.78
CA LEU A 898 -18.91 -41.48 -24.98
C LEU A 898 -19.22 -42.88 -24.49
N GLU A 899 -19.03 -43.85 -25.36
CA GLU A 899 -19.12 -45.26 -25.03
C GLU A 899 -17.74 -45.88 -25.19
N ALA A 900 -17.17 -46.46 -24.11
CA ALA A 900 -15.86 -47.10 -24.08
C ALA A 900 -15.79 -48.12 -22.93
N ALA A 901 -15.14 -49.25 -23.12
CA ALA A 901 -14.97 -50.31 -22.12
C ALA A 901 -16.27 -50.74 -21.40
N GLY A 902 -17.41 -50.75 -22.12
CA GLY A 902 -18.71 -51.07 -21.53
C GLY A 902 -19.32 -50.00 -20.64
N LYS A 903 -18.69 -48.83 -20.51
CA LYS A 903 -19.21 -47.64 -19.82
C LYS A 903 -19.78 -46.64 -20.81
N THR A 904 -20.77 -45.88 -20.34
CA THR A 904 -21.42 -44.81 -21.09
C THR A 904 -21.39 -43.56 -20.27
N LEU A 905 -20.72 -42.50 -20.74
CA LEU A 905 -20.68 -41.16 -20.16
C LEU A 905 -21.46 -40.21 -21.04
N SER A 906 -22.24 -39.28 -20.48
CA SER A 906 -23.02 -38.32 -21.26
C SER A 906 -22.98 -36.93 -20.62
N ARG A 907 -22.92 -35.87 -21.45
CA ARG A 907 -22.99 -34.49 -21.02
C ARG A 907 -23.91 -33.67 -21.93
N LYS A 908 -24.40 -32.57 -21.40
CA LYS A 908 -25.31 -31.63 -22.08
C LYS A 908 -24.50 -30.50 -22.74
N MET A 909 -24.91 -30.05 -23.92
CA MET A 909 -24.38 -28.88 -24.61
C MET A 909 -25.48 -28.03 -25.24
N VAL A 910 -25.19 -26.77 -25.53
CA VAL A 910 -26.16 -25.83 -26.12
C VAL A 910 -25.59 -25.20 -27.36
N LEU A 911 -26.27 -25.44 -28.49
CA LEU A 911 -25.97 -24.83 -29.78
C LEU A 911 -26.78 -23.54 -29.93
N LEU A 912 -26.13 -22.41 -30.14
CA LEU A 912 -26.73 -21.15 -30.53
C LEU A 912 -26.37 -20.83 -32.00
N LYS A 913 -27.28 -20.31 -32.75
CA LYS A 913 -27.03 -19.85 -34.15
C LYS A 913 -27.43 -18.40 -34.29
#